data_d9a25b1d417e59ba55ae5ace72312b62
#
_entry.id   d9a25b1d417e59ba55ae5ace72312b62
#
_cell.length_a   1.000
_cell.length_b   1.000
_cell.length_c   1.000
_cell.angle_alpha   90.00
_cell.angle_beta   90.00
_cell.angle_gamma   90.00
#
_symmetry.space_group_name_H-M   'P 1'
#
loop_
_entity.id
_entity.type
_entity.pdbx_description
1 polymer ?
#
loop_
_entity_poly.entity_id
_entity_poly.type
_entity_poly.pdbx_seq_one_letter_code
_entity_poly.pdbx_strand_id
1 'polypeptide(L)'
;MTASNFAHLEPDFPAVHAAATSAERLAMSEPEAAAILAGKAVELALGWAFAHDAGLTPPAQTGASRMINDPDLRTIMGQKVHAKARFINLVRNKSAHEGATLKPEGARQVVEELHHVLHWFGRTYARRQKPPEPNNFDPAPLTARADLVRDARRKIETTDRELAKRTEELEELRAKYASLDDELKAKRAEVAKARADQIADPHDYHEAETRLRFIDLLLAEAGWSDLKEGRDLEYRVEPMPNEKGHGVADYVLWGADGLPLAVVEAKRTRRDPAEGKRQAELYADALEAMHGRRPVIFYTNGYEHWIWDDARKIPPRRLGGFKTALELGEMIARRNDAKPLVSQTPKAAIAGRPYQTRALARIAEHFDGGSRKALLVMATGTGKTRTVVALVDMMVRAGLVKRALFLADRISLVRQARNAFAAHLPDSSPVNLVTDPPGTGRVYVSTYPTMMNLIDRADRSGRRFGPGHFDLVIIDEAHRSIYKRYRAIFEWFDSYLVGLTATPRDEVDRDTYRMFDLDPGHPTDFYGLEEAIEDDFLVPFDPISLPTRFMREGIRYDDLSDEEKDQWDELEWGEAGRREEVTAGEINTYLFNADTVDKVLAHLMTHGIRVNGGDRIGKTIIFAANKAHAKFIEDRFNAGWPSYGGTFARSIVHGESYAQSLIDSFSIAGKEPHIAISVDMLDTGVDVPEVLNLVFFKLVRSKTKFWQMVGRGTRLCPDLFGPGTRKTEFRIFDVCGNLEFFGSNPELSDPAVPKSLTERLIETRLKVVQAIDQTVSPHVSGEPAVTTKPDEVGLDLPGFSGERLAHF
;
A
#
# COMPACT_ATOMS: atom_id res chain seq x y z
N MET A 1 13.73 6.84 46.72
CA MET A 1 12.83 6.63 45.57
C MET A 1 13.54 5.66 44.63
N THR A 2 12.99 4.54 44.36
CA THR A 2 13.51 3.64 43.30
C THR A 2 13.50 4.39 41.96
N ALA A 3 14.59 4.29 41.22
CA ALA A 3 14.68 4.93 39.90
C ALA A 3 13.64 4.34 38.96
N SER A 4 13.06 5.16 38.08
CA SER A 4 12.12 4.67 37.03
C SER A 4 12.84 3.70 36.07
N ASN A 5 12.15 2.67 35.65
CA ASN A 5 12.62 1.76 34.60
C ASN A 5 12.99 2.50 33.29
N PHE A 6 12.48 3.70 33.12
CA PHE A 6 12.66 4.53 31.92
C PHE A 6 13.68 5.64 32.07
N ALA A 7 14.40 5.72 33.20
CA ALA A 7 15.35 6.81 33.48
C ALA A 7 16.43 7.00 32.40
N HIS A 8 16.82 5.94 31.72
CA HIS A 8 17.80 5.94 30.62
C HIS A 8 17.35 6.75 29.39
N LEU A 9 16.06 7.05 29.26
CA LEU A 9 15.52 7.80 28.11
C LEU A 9 15.57 9.33 28.31
N GLU A 10 15.70 9.78 29.56
CA GLU A 10 15.62 11.21 29.91
C GLU A 10 16.60 12.08 29.13
N PRO A 11 17.91 11.70 28.98
CA PRO A 11 18.89 12.56 28.33
C PRO A 11 18.69 12.77 26.82
N ASP A 12 18.13 11.79 26.14
CA ASP A 12 17.96 11.82 24.67
C ASP A 12 16.49 12.02 24.26
N PHE A 13 15.54 11.56 25.07
CA PHE A 13 14.11 11.51 24.72
C PHE A 13 13.21 11.95 25.89
N PRO A 14 13.31 13.19 26.38
CA PRO A 14 12.61 13.65 27.59
C PRO A 14 11.09 13.52 27.51
N ALA A 15 10.46 13.72 26.35
CA ALA A 15 9.02 13.57 26.18
C ALA A 15 8.57 12.09 26.28
N VAL A 16 9.33 11.17 25.71
CA VAL A 16 9.09 9.72 25.81
C VAL A 16 9.26 9.27 27.27
N HIS A 17 10.34 9.70 27.91
CA HIS A 17 10.60 9.45 29.33
C HIS A 17 9.45 9.93 30.23
N ALA A 18 8.96 11.16 30.02
CA ALA A 18 7.88 11.70 30.84
C ALA A 18 6.57 10.90 30.71
N ALA A 19 6.20 10.50 29.50
CA ALA A 19 5.01 9.69 29.25
C ALA A 19 5.16 8.29 29.86
N ALA A 20 6.30 7.62 29.64
CA ALA A 20 6.58 6.28 30.13
C ALA A 20 6.62 6.21 31.67
N THR A 21 7.30 7.17 32.31
CA THR A 21 7.37 7.26 33.78
C THR A 21 5.99 7.57 34.39
N SER A 22 5.15 8.34 33.68
CA SER A 22 3.78 8.61 34.13
C SER A 22 2.91 7.36 34.03
N ALA A 23 3.04 6.57 32.96
CA ALA A 23 2.38 5.28 32.84
C ALA A 23 2.79 4.32 33.97
N GLU A 24 4.08 4.23 34.27
CA GLU A 24 4.63 3.43 35.36
C GLU A 24 4.02 3.76 36.71
N ARG A 25 3.92 5.06 37.03
CA ARG A 25 3.39 5.54 38.32
C ARG A 25 1.90 5.31 38.50
N LEU A 26 1.12 5.30 37.41
CA LEU A 26 -0.32 5.15 37.41
C LEU A 26 -0.79 3.71 37.27
N ALA A 27 0.08 2.76 36.96
CA ALA A 27 -0.30 1.39 36.60
C ALA A 27 -1.18 0.70 37.66
N MET A 28 -0.92 0.94 38.94
CA MET A 28 -1.66 0.30 40.04
C MET A 28 -2.83 1.13 40.55
N SER A 29 -2.85 2.44 40.32
CA SER A 29 -3.87 3.35 40.86
C SER A 29 -4.92 3.78 39.83
N GLU A 30 -4.53 4.00 38.57
CA GLU A 30 -5.38 4.36 37.45
C GLU A 30 -5.00 3.55 36.20
N PRO A 31 -5.38 2.28 36.14
CA PRO A 31 -4.94 1.34 35.10
C PRO A 31 -5.21 1.81 33.66
N GLU A 32 -6.38 2.41 33.41
CA GLU A 32 -6.76 2.92 32.10
C GLU A 32 -5.88 4.11 31.68
N ALA A 33 -5.65 5.04 32.60
CA ALA A 33 -4.78 6.19 32.35
C ALA A 33 -3.32 5.76 32.07
N ALA A 34 -2.84 4.73 32.79
CA ALA A 34 -1.53 4.15 32.54
C ALA A 34 -1.42 3.55 31.14
N ALA A 35 -2.42 2.83 30.68
CA ALA A 35 -2.46 2.25 29.35
C ALA A 35 -2.49 3.33 28.24
N ILE A 36 -3.24 4.41 28.44
CA ILE A 36 -3.28 5.54 27.51
C ILE A 36 -1.90 6.22 27.42
N LEU A 37 -1.25 6.44 28.56
CA LEU A 37 0.09 7.03 28.59
C LEU A 37 1.18 6.12 28.02
N ALA A 38 1.08 4.82 28.24
CA ALA A 38 1.96 3.86 27.62
C ALA A 38 1.85 3.88 26.09
N GLY A 39 0.63 3.92 25.57
CA GLY A 39 0.40 4.11 24.14
C GLY A 39 0.93 5.44 23.61
N LYS A 40 0.82 6.53 24.42
CA LYS A 40 1.40 7.83 24.05
C LYS A 40 2.92 7.80 24.03
N ALA A 41 3.56 7.10 24.96
CA ALA A 41 5.02 6.94 24.98
C ALA A 41 5.52 6.19 23.72
N VAL A 42 4.81 5.14 23.29
CA VAL A 42 5.11 4.45 22.02
C VAL A 42 4.93 5.40 20.83
N GLU A 43 3.83 6.14 20.78
CA GLU A 43 3.56 7.11 19.71
C GLU A 43 4.66 8.16 19.58
N LEU A 44 5.12 8.71 20.72
CA LEU A 44 6.22 9.67 20.76
C LEU A 44 7.55 9.07 20.30
N ALA A 45 7.87 7.87 20.75
CA ALA A 45 9.10 7.18 20.37
C ALA A 45 9.14 6.88 18.87
N LEU A 46 8.05 6.35 18.33
CA LEU A 46 7.94 6.03 16.90
C LEU A 46 7.86 7.31 16.05
N GLY A 47 7.13 8.33 16.48
CA GLY A 47 7.12 9.63 15.82
C GLY A 47 8.50 10.25 15.73
N TRP A 48 9.32 10.12 16.80
CA TRP A 48 10.71 10.53 16.78
C TRP A 48 11.53 9.74 15.75
N ALA A 49 11.37 8.40 15.70
CA ALA A 49 12.07 7.56 14.73
C ALA A 49 11.75 7.96 13.28
N PHE A 50 10.47 8.12 12.93
CA PHE A 50 10.06 8.56 11.59
C PHE A 50 10.58 9.97 11.23
N ALA A 51 10.74 10.82 12.22
CA ALA A 51 11.25 12.17 12.00
C ALA A 51 12.77 12.21 11.78
N HIS A 52 13.53 11.21 12.29
CA HIS A 52 14.98 11.29 12.39
C HIS A 52 15.74 10.11 11.75
N ASP A 53 15.04 9.11 11.18
CA ASP A 53 15.63 7.96 10.49
C ASP A 53 15.27 8.04 9.00
N ALA A 54 16.28 8.15 8.13
CA ALA A 54 16.09 8.24 6.68
C ALA A 54 15.60 6.92 6.04
N GLY A 55 15.72 5.79 6.75
CA GLY A 55 15.16 4.51 6.32
C GLY A 55 13.64 4.41 6.50
N LEU A 56 13.03 5.41 7.19
CA LEU A 56 11.61 5.43 7.48
C LEU A 56 10.95 6.62 6.74
N THR A 57 9.94 6.34 5.94
CA THR A 57 9.13 7.37 5.28
C THR A 57 7.97 7.77 6.20
N PRO A 58 7.88 9.05 6.66
CA PRO A 58 6.79 9.47 7.53
C PRO A 58 5.42 9.19 6.90
N PRO A 59 4.48 8.57 7.62
CA PRO A 59 3.13 8.35 7.09
C PRO A 59 2.42 9.70 6.90
N ALA A 60 1.60 9.83 5.86
CA ALA A 60 0.89 11.07 5.50
C ALA A 60 -0.07 11.59 6.60
N GLN A 61 -0.43 10.75 7.56
CA GLN A 61 -1.16 11.12 8.77
C GLN A 61 -0.51 10.40 9.95
N THR A 62 -0.20 11.16 10.99
CA THR A 62 0.41 10.66 12.23
C THR A 62 -0.62 9.91 13.07
N GLY A 63 -0.25 8.71 13.54
CA GLY A 63 -1.07 7.90 14.46
C GLY A 63 -0.32 6.63 14.83
N ALA A 64 -0.36 6.25 16.12
CA ALA A 64 0.40 5.12 16.66
C ALA A 64 0.21 3.84 15.85
N SER A 65 -1.03 3.53 15.50
CA SER A 65 -1.38 2.32 14.75
C SER A 65 -0.72 2.25 13.37
N ARG A 66 -0.66 3.37 12.65
CA ARG A 66 -0.02 3.45 11.33
C ARG A 66 1.49 3.29 11.43
N MET A 67 2.08 3.96 12.40
CA MET A 67 3.52 3.88 12.64
C MET A 67 3.94 2.46 13.04
N ILE A 68 3.20 1.81 13.95
CA ILE A 68 3.48 0.44 14.40
C ILE A 68 3.40 -0.56 13.23
N ASN A 69 2.43 -0.39 12.32
CA ASN A 69 2.22 -1.31 11.19
C ASN A 69 3.02 -0.94 9.93
N ASP A 70 3.89 0.06 10.00
CA ASP A 70 4.77 0.42 8.90
C ASP A 70 5.76 -0.73 8.59
N PRO A 71 5.90 -1.16 7.31
CA PRO A 71 6.73 -2.31 6.96
C PRO A 71 8.22 -2.13 7.23
N ASP A 72 8.74 -0.92 7.00
CA ASP A 72 10.15 -0.63 7.20
C ASP A 72 10.47 -0.59 8.70
N LEU A 73 9.61 0.08 9.48
CA LEU A 73 9.73 0.10 10.94
C LEU A 73 9.58 -1.31 11.53
N ARG A 74 8.63 -2.11 11.04
CA ARG A 74 8.42 -3.50 11.48
C ARG A 74 9.65 -4.36 11.23
N THR A 75 10.34 -4.16 10.11
CA THR A 75 11.60 -4.86 9.81
C THR A 75 12.69 -4.47 10.80
N ILE A 76 12.78 -3.18 11.15
CA ILE A 76 13.76 -2.66 12.12
C ILE A 76 13.45 -3.14 13.55
N MET A 77 12.17 -3.15 13.94
CA MET A 77 11.73 -3.60 15.28
C MET A 77 11.88 -5.12 15.48
N GLY A 78 11.76 -5.88 14.41
CA GLY A 78 11.61 -7.33 14.51
C GLY A 78 10.21 -7.74 15.03
N GLN A 79 9.87 -9.02 14.85
CA GLN A 79 8.51 -9.51 15.13
C GLN A 79 8.08 -9.35 16.60
N LYS A 80 9.00 -9.59 17.53
CA LYS A 80 8.73 -9.59 18.97
C LYS A 80 8.41 -8.20 19.50
N VAL A 81 9.25 -7.22 19.19
CA VAL A 81 9.03 -5.82 19.61
C VAL A 81 7.80 -5.25 18.94
N HIS A 82 7.57 -5.57 17.67
CA HIS A 82 6.36 -5.19 16.95
C HIS A 82 5.09 -5.75 17.62
N ALA A 83 5.07 -7.02 18.01
CA ALA A 83 3.92 -7.62 18.70
C ALA A 83 3.61 -6.92 20.03
N LYS A 84 4.64 -6.55 20.81
CA LYS A 84 4.52 -5.81 22.06
C LYS A 84 3.99 -4.39 21.84
N ALA A 85 4.49 -3.69 20.85
CA ALA A 85 3.99 -2.35 20.49
C ALA A 85 2.51 -2.41 20.04
N ARG A 86 2.14 -3.43 19.26
CA ARG A 86 0.74 -3.70 18.89
C ARG A 86 -0.14 -3.96 20.11
N PHE A 87 0.33 -4.78 21.03
CA PHE A 87 -0.37 -5.06 22.29
C PHE A 87 -0.66 -3.79 23.08
N ILE A 88 0.35 -2.95 23.30
CA ILE A 88 0.19 -1.68 24.02
C ILE A 88 -0.85 -0.78 23.35
N ASN A 89 -0.75 -0.62 22.02
CA ASN A 89 -1.71 0.21 21.28
C ASN A 89 -3.13 -0.33 21.34
N LEU A 90 -3.31 -1.61 21.40
CA LEU A 90 -4.57 -2.31 21.49
C LEU A 90 -5.23 -2.07 22.85
N VAL A 91 -4.50 -2.25 23.95
CA VAL A 91 -4.98 -1.98 25.30
C VAL A 91 -5.30 -0.48 25.46
N ARG A 92 -4.43 0.41 24.94
CA ARG A 92 -4.69 1.86 24.88
C ARG A 92 -6.03 2.17 24.22
N ASN A 93 -6.30 1.61 23.04
CA ASN A 93 -7.53 1.89 22.31
C ASN A 93 -8.77 1.40 23.08
N LYS A 94 -8.70 0.25 23.74
CA LYS A 94 -9.77 -0.22 24.63
C LYS A 94 -9.98 0.72 25.83
N SER A 95 -8.89 1.16 26.47
CA SER A 95 -8.94 2.02 27.67
C SER A 95 -9.37 3.46 27.37
N ALA A 96 -9.29 3.91 26.10
CA ALA A 96 -9.74 5.24 25.68
C ALA A 96 -11.27 5.37 25.55
N HIS A 97 -12.02 4.27 25.60
CA HIS A 97 -13.48 4.30 25.51
C HIS A 97 -14.14 4.36 26.90
N GLU A 98 -15.17 5.18 27.04
CA GLU A 98 -15.94 5.30 28.30
C GLU A 98 -16.48 3.96 28.79
N GLY A 99 -16.16 3.65 30.07
CA GLY A 99 -16.60 2.41 30.76
C GLY A 99 -15.78 1.15 30.44
N ALA A 100 -14.61 1.27 29.81
CA ALA A 100 -13.64 0.20 29.81
C ALA A 100 -13.07 0.05 31.23
N THR A 101 -12.91 -1.20 31.69
CA THR A 101 -12.27 -1.51 32.99
C THR A 101 -11.01 -2.32 32.72
N LEU A 102 -9.86 -1.75 33.04
CA LEU A 102 -8.59 -2.44 33.02
C LEU A 102 -8.19 -2.78 34.46
N LYS A 103 -7.85 -4.03 34.74
CA LYS A 103 -7.35 -4.41 36.05
C LYS A 103 -5.91 -3.91 36.26
N PRO A 104 -5.47 -3.63 37.52
CA PRO A 104 -4.11 -3.21 37.81
C PRO A 104 -3.03 -4.15 37.25
N GLU A 105 -3.27 -5.46 37.28
CA GLU A 105 -2.37 -6.46 36.73
C GLU A 105 -2.19 -6.29 35.20
N GLY A 106 -3.27 -5.97 34.49
CA GLY A 106 -3.24 -5.67 33.05
C GLY A 106 -2.44 -4.39 32.73
N ALA A 107 -2.61 -3.35 33.54
CA ALA A 107 -1.81 -2.12 33.37
C ALA A 107 -0.33 -2.34 33.71
N ARG A 108 -0.04 -3.14 34.73
CA ARG A 108 1.35 -3.58 35.02
C ARG A 108 1.97 -4.27 33.83
N GLN A 109 1.23 -5.17 33.20
CA GLN A 109 1.69 -5.86 31.99
C GLN A 109 1.95 -4.89 30.84
N VAL A 110 1.07 -3.92 30.61
CA VAL A 110 1.27 -2.88 29.59
C VAL A 110 2.55 -2.10 29.82
N VAL A 111 2.85 -1.74 31.08
CA VAL A 111 4.09 -1.00 31.42
C VAL A 111 5.33 -1.88 31.28
N GLU A 112 5.23 -3.15 31.60
CA GLU A 112 6.32 -4.11 31.38
C GLU A 112 6.66 -4.29 29.89
N GLU A 113 5.63 -4.44 29.04
CA GLU A 113 5.84 -4.49 27.60
C GLU A 113 6.33 -3.16 27.01
N LEU A 114 5.85 -2.03 27.58
CA LEU A 114 6.37 -0.70 27.23
C LEU A 114 7.87 -0.59 27.50
N HIS A 115 8.34 -1.14 28.63
CA HIS A 115 9.76 -1.17 28.96
C HIS A 115 10.57 -1.90 27.89
N HIS A 116 10.08 -3.04 27.40
CA HIS A 116 10.75 -3.79 26.33
C HIS A 116 10.81 -3.00 25.01
N VAL A 117 9.71 -2.37 24.61
CA VAL A 117 9.64 -1.55 23.39
C VAL A 117 10.58 -0.34 23.50
N LEU A 118 10.56 0.35 24.62
CA LEU A 118 11.40 1.54 24.83
C LEU A 118 12.88 1.20 25.09
N HIS A 119 13.17 0.01 25.62
CA HIS A 119 14.54 -0.50 25.67
C HIS A 119 15.10 -0.71 24.25
N TRP A 120 14.32 -1.38 23.35
CA TRP A 120 14.69 -1.50 21.95
C TRP A 120 14.92 -0.10 21.32
N PHE A 121 14.00 0.84 21.55
CA PHE A 121 14.10 2.19 21.01
C PHE A 121 15.36 2.91 21.49
N GLY A 122 15.64 2.85 22.79
CA GLY A 122 16.85 3.42 23.37
C GLY A 122 18.14 2.77 22.85
N ARG A 123 18.16 1.43 22.72
CA ARG A 123 19.31 0.71 22.12
C ARG A 123 19.58 1.11 20.69
N THR A 124 18.51 1.37 19.92
CA THR A 124 18.62 1.72 18.51
C THR A 124 19.02 3.17 18.31
N TYR A 125 18.41 4.12 19.05
CA TYR A 125 18.49 5.53 18.72
C TYR A 125 19.19 6.42 19.76
N ALA A 126 19.36 5.99 21.04
CA ALA A 126 19.99 6.81 22.06
C ALA A 126 21.51 7.03 21.82
N ARG A 127 21.97 8.26 22.09
CA ARG A 127 23.36 8.68 21.90
C ARG A 127 24.09 8.92 23.21
N ARG A 128 23.42 9.56 24.16
CA ARG A 128 24.02 9.99 25.44
C ARG A 128 24.03 8.85 26.44
N GLN A 129 22.90 8.15 26.58
CA GLN A 129 22.77 7.07 27.54
C GLN A 129 22.04 5.88 26.93
N LYS A 130 22.74 4.76 26.77
CA LYS A 130 22.12 3.52 26.33
C LYS A 130 21.46 2.80 27.51
N PRO A 131 20.35 2.09 27.27
CA PRO A 131 19.71 1.28 28.29
C PRO A 131 20.65 0.20 28.82
N PRO A 132 20.53 -0.17 30.11
CA PRO A 132 21.35 -1.20 30.72
C PRO A 132 21.12 -2.59 30.13
N GLU A 133 22.12 -3.44 30.26
CA GLU A 133 22.03 -4.87 29.99
C GLU A 133 22.40 -5.64 31.28
N PRO A 134 21.65 -6.68 31.66
CA PRO A 134 20.46 -7.22 31.01
C PRO A 134 19.22 -6.29 31.13
N ASN A 135 18.25 -6.48 30.23
CA ASN A 135 16.99 -5.75 30.23
C ASN A 135 16.04 -6.32 31.29
N ASN A 136 16.19 -5.90 32.53
CA ASN A 136 15.37 -6.36 33.64
C ASN A 136 14.35 -5.27 34.03
N PHE A 137 13.08 -5.61 34.02
CA PHE A 137 12.01 -4.75 34.52
C PHE A 137 11.95 -4.85 36.05
N ASP A 138 12.02 -3.70 36.75
CA ASP A 138 11.83 -3.63 38.19
C ASP A 138 10.37 -3.26 38.51
N PRO A 139 9.58 -4.13 39.18
CA PRO A 139 8.21 -3.81 39.56
C PRO A 139 8.10 -2.85 40.76
N ALA A 140 9.18 -2.54 41.46
CA ALA A 140 9.15 -1.70 42.67
C ALA A 140 8.66 -0.24 42.42
N PRO A 141 8.93 0.43 41.27
CA PRO A 141 8.40 1.75 40.97
C PRO A 141 6.88 1.84 40.79
N LEU A 142 6.19 0.70 40.59
CA LEU A 142 4.73 0.62 40.37
C LEU A 142 3.88 0.84 41.62
N THR A 143 4.50 1.02 42.82
CA THR A 143 3.77 1.17 44.08
C THR A 143 3.04 2.51 44.18
N ALA A 144 1.71 2.44 44.38
CA ALA A 144 0.79 3.56 44.39
C ALA A 144 1.06 4.59 45.49
N ARG A 145 1.07 5.90 45.14
CA ARG A 145 0.78 7.00 46.07
C ARG A 145 -0.32 7.88 45.45
N ALA A 146 -1.40 8.01 46.16
CA ALA A 146 -2.60 8.78 45.75
C ALA A 146 -2.35 10.26 45.45
N ASP A 147 -1.23 10.83 45.95
CA ASP A 147 -0.87 12.25 45.80
C ASP A 147 -0.30 12.60 44.41
N LEU A 148 0.10 11.57 43.61
CA LEU A 148 0.73 11.74 42.30
C LEU A 148 -0.27 11.83 41.14
N VAL A 149 -1.49 11.45 41.37
CA VAL A 149 -2.53 11.35 40.32
C VAL A 149 -2.93 12.73 39.79
N ARG A 150 -3.06 13.72 40.67
CA ARG A 150 -3.41 15.11 40.28
C ARG A 150 -2.32 15.79 39.47
N ASP A 151 -1.05 15.53 39.78
CA ASP A 151 0.10 16.13 39.07
C ASP A 151 0.32 15.47 37.70
N ALA A 152 0.00 14.19 37.57
CA ALA A 152 0.13 13.50 36.31
C ALA A 152 -0.89 14.01 35.25
N ARG A 153 -2.16 14.24 35.62
CA ARG A 153 -3.16 14.85 34.71
C ARG A 153 -2.78 16.24 34.23
N ARG A 154 -2.25 17.11 35.12
CA ARG A 154 -1.75 18.43 34.74
C ARG A 154 -0.54 18.34 33.78
N LYS A 155 0.34 17.38 33.98
CA LYS A 155 1.51 17.18 33.12
C LYS A 155 1.14 16.65 31.71
N ILE A 156 0.11 15.85 31.57
CA ILE A 156 -0.38 15.40 30.25
C ILE A 156 -0.82 16.59 29.41
N GLU A 157 -1.66 17.47 29.96
CA GLU A 157 -2.16 18.66 29.25
C GLU A 157 -1.06 19.67 28.92
N THR A 158 -0.06 19.82 29.79
CA THR A 158 1.08 20.72 29.53
C THR A 158 2.05 20.12 28.51
N THR A 159 2.30 18.80 28.58
CA THR A 159 3.20 18.12 27.63
C THR A 159 2.63 18.10 26.21
N ASP A 160 1.31 17.92 26.04
CA ASP A 160 0.66 17.99 24.73
C ASP A 160 0.74 19.40 24.10
N ARG A 161 0.59 20.48 24.92
CA ARG A 161 0.74 21.86 24.46
C ARG A 161 2.21 22.21 24.12
N GLU A 162 3.17 21.79 24.95
CA GLU A 162 4.59 22.00 24.69
C GLU A 162 5.07 21.19 23.47
N LEU A 163 4.53 19.99 23.26
CA LEU A 163 4.86 19.16 22.11
C LEU A 163 4.40 19.80 20.79
N ALA A 164 3.16 20.32 20.76
CA ALA A 164 2.65 21.03 19.58
C ALA A 164 3.53 22.24 19.23
N LYS A 165 3.92 23.04 20.24
CA LYS A 165 4.77 24.21 20.05
C LYS A 165 6.20 23.85 19.60
N ARG A 166 6.81 22.81 20.19
CA ARG A 166 8.15 22.34 19.80
C ARG A 166 8.19 21.66 18.45
N THR A 167 7.09 21.08 18.01
CA THR A 167 6.99 20.49 16.66
C THR A 167 7.01 21.59 15.60
N GLU A 168 6.33 22.70 15.85
CA GLU A 168 6.33 23.87 14.96
C GLU A 168 7.71 24.55 14.90
N GLU A 169 8.35 24.78 16.07
CA GLU A 169 9.72 25.30 16.16
C GLU A 169 10.77 24.38 15.49
N LEU A 170 10.58 23.05 15.56
CA LEU A 170 11.44 22.06 14.92
C LEU A 170 11.27 22.03 13.40
N GLU A 171 10.07 22.26 12.89
CA GLU A 171 9.84 22.35 11.43
C GLU A 171 10.50 23.59 10.84
N GLU A 172 10.47 24.71 11.53
CA GLU A 172 11.19 25.94 11.12
C GLU A 172 12.73 25.74 11.15
N LEU A 173 13.25 25.09 12.20
CA LEU A 173 14.69 24.82 12.31
C LEU A 173 15.17 23.78 11.27
N ARG A 174 14.33 22.81 10.92
CA ARG A 174 14.61 21.80 9.89
C ARG A 174 14.76 22.42 8.51
N ALA A 175 13.91 23.37 8.16
CA ALA A 175 14.02 24.07 6.88
C ALA A 175 15.38 24.79 6.73
N LYS A 176 15.96 25.24 7.86
CA LYS A 176 17.22 25.98 7.91
C LYS A 176 18.48 25.09 7.86
N TYR A 177 18.37 23.81 8.25
CA TYR A 177 19.50 22.86 8.34
C TYR A 177 19.25 21.55 7.61
N ALA A 178 18.48 21.56 6.53
CA ALA A 178 18.02 20.36 5.81
C ALA A 178 19.17 19.41 5.39
N SER A 179 20.28 19.93 4.87
CA SER A 179 21.39 19.11 4.41
C SER A 179 22.11 18.36 5.52
N LEU A 180 22.27 18.98 6.69
CA LEU A 180 22.90 18.34 7.86
C LEU A 180 22.00 17.30 8.52
N ASP A 181 20.69 17.51 8.46
CA ASP A 181 19.68 16.58 8.98
C ASP A 181 19.59 15.31 8.11
N ASP A 182 19.72 15.43 6.80
CA ASP A 182 19.69 14.29 5.88
C ASP A 182 20.89 13.34 6.06
N GLU A 183 22.09 13.89 6.29
CA GLU A 183 23.27 13.06 6.58
C GLU A 183 23.13 12.32 7.94
N LEU A 184 22.57 13.00 8.94
CA LEU A 184 22.27 12.40 10.24
C LEU A 184 21.18 11.31 10.17
N LYS A 185 20.15 11.52 9.39
CA LYS A 185 19.10 10.53 9.12
C LYS A 185 19.66 9.30 8.43
N ALA A 186 20.52 9.50 7.41
CA ALA A 186 21.16 8.39 6.69
C ALA A 186 22.01 7.51 7.63
N LYS A 187 22.81 8.13 8.52
CA LYS A 187 23.59 7.39 9.53
C LYS A 187 22.70 6.64 10.54
N ARG A 188 21.56 7.19 10.92
CA ARG A 188 20.60 6.50 11.82
C ARG A 188 19.97 5.30 11.15
N ALA A 189 19.58 5.42 9.88
CA ALA A 189 19.03 4.30 9.09
C ALA A 189 20.04 3.14 8.99
N GLU A 190 21.30 3.44 8.74
CA GLU A 190 22.37 2.45 8.66
C GLU A 190 22.56 1.71 10.01
N VAL A 191 22.58 2.46 11.12
CA VAL A 191 22.69 1.88 12.47
C VAL A 191 21.47 1.05 12.84
N ALA A 192 20.27 1.52 12.52
CA ALA A 192 19.03 0.81 12.81
C ALA A 192 18.98 -0.54 12.03
N LYS A 193 19.32 -0.51 10.74
CA LYS A 193 19.36 -1.71 9.90
C LYS A 193 20.41 -2.72 10.36
N ALA A 194 21.61 -2.26 10.74
CA ALA A 194 22.67 -3.13 11.23
C ALA A 194 22.34 -3.81 12.57
N ARG A 195 21.40 -3.25 13.35
CA ARG A 195 20.99 -3.75 14.67
C ARG A 195 19.70 -4.55 14.65
N ALA A 196 18.91 -4.52 13.57
CA ALA A 196 17.65 -5.24 13.46
C ALA A 196 17.78 -6.74 13.80
N ASP A 197 18.88 -7.35 13.40
CA ASP A 197 19.14 -8.78 13.64
C ASP A 197 19.84 -9.06 15.00
N GLN A 198 20.34 -8.05 15.71
CA GLN A 198 21.16 -8.20 16.90
C GLN A 198 20.39 -8.05 18.22
N ILE A 199 19.21 -7.45 18.21
CA ILE A 199 18.40 -7.23 19.40
C ILE A 199 17.48 -8.43 19.59
N ALA A 200 18.01 -9.51 20.18
CA ALA A 200 17.19 -10.62 20.65
C ALA A 200 16.35 -10.16 21.86
N ASP A 201 15.04 -10.41 21.83
CA ASP A 201 14.23 -10.28 23.04
C ASP A 201 14.61 -11.39 24.02
N PRO A 202 15.18 -11.08 25.20
CA PRO A 202 15.61 -12.07 26.17
C PRO A 202 14.43 -12.76 26.89
N HIS A 203 13.20 -12.25 26.74
CA HIS A 203 12.05 -12.75 27.46
C HIS A 203 11.48 -14.01 26.81
N ASP A 204 11.57 -15.09 27.55
CA ASP A 204 10.97 -16.40 27.22
C ASP A 204 9.80 -16.63 28.17
N TYR A 205 8.62 -16.24 27.75
CA TYR A 205 7.42 -16.51 28.51
C TYR A 205 7.09 -17.99 28.43
N HIS A 206 6.86 -18.60 29.61
CA HIS A 206 6.33 -19.94 29.66
C HIS A 206 4.94 -20.02 28.98
N GLU A 207 4.53 -21.22 28.59
CA GLU A 207 3.29 -21.44 27.85
C GLU A 207 2.06 -20.82 28.54
N ALA A 208 1.94 -20.98 29.87
CA ALA A 208 0.89 -20.36 30.67
C ALA A 208 0.93 -18.82 30.64
N GLU A 209 2.12 -18.21 30.72
CA GLU A 209 2.28 -16.76 30.59
C GLU A 209 2.02 -16.26 29.17
N THR A 210 2.39 -17.04 28.15
CA THR A 210 2.08 -16.75 26.75
C THR A 210 0.59 -16.71 26.51
N ARG A 211 -0.16 -17.68 27.10
CA ARG A 211 -1.62 -17.71 27.05
C ARG A 211 -2.20 -16.44 27.69
N LEU A 212 -1.88 -16.20 28.95
CA LEU A 212 -2.44 -15.06 29.71
C LEU A 212 -2.09 -13.70 29.10
N ARG A 213 -0.85 -13.51 28.62
CA ARG A 213 -0.35 -12.21 28.18
C ARG A 213 -0.78 -11.84 26.75
N PHE A 214 -0.91 -12.82 25.86
CA PHE A 214 -1.11 -12.56 24.43
C PHE A 214 -2.35 -13.26 23.86
N ILE A 215 -2.51 -14.56 24.13
CA ILE A 215 -3.56 -15.37 23.46
C ILE A 215 -4.94 -15.02 23.99
N ASP A 216 -5.13 -14.98 25.31
CA ASP A 216 -6.42 -14.66 25.93
C ASP A 216 -6.93 -13.29 25.51
N LEU A 217 -6.03 -12.32 25.42
CA LEU A 217 -6.38 -10.98 24.99
C LEU A 217 -6.84 -10.96 23.53
N LEU A 218 -6.13 -11.63 22.64
CA LEU A 218 -6.48 -11.69 21.21
C LEU A 218 -7.76 -12.50 20.97
N LEU A 219 -8.01 -13.55 21.79
CA LEU A 219 -9.27 -14.28 21.79
C LEU A 219 -10.43 -13.40 22.27
N ALA A 220 -10.23 -12.64 23.34
CA ALA A 220 -11.23 -11.68 23.82
C ALA A 220 -11.54 -10.59 22.78
N GLU A 221 -10.57 -10.14 21.99
CA GLU A 221 -10.80 -9.22 20.85
C GLU A 221 -11.67 -9.83 19.75
N ALA A 222 -11.53 -11.13 19.52
CA ALA A 222 -12.35 -11.88 18.58
C ALA A 222 -13.73 -12.26 19.17
N GLY A 223 -14.08 -11.75 20.37
CA GLY A 223 -15.35 -11.98 21.02
C GLY A 223 -15.40 -13.26 21.87
N TRP A 224 -14.25 -13.92 22.11
CA TRP A 224 -14.13 -15.07 22.98
C TRP A 224 -13.75 -14.60 24.39
N SER A 225 -14.74 -14.05 25.11
CA SER A 225 -14.62 -13.65 26.52
C SER A 225 -15.23 -14.72 27.42
N ASP A 226 -14.87 -14.68 28.70
CA ASP A 226 -15.41 -15.58 29.74
C ASP A 226 -15.19 -17.08 29.49
N LEU A 227 -13.98 -17.42 28.99
CA LEU A 227 -13.55 -18.80 28.79
C LEU A 227 -13.45 -19.56 30.11
N LYS A 228 -14.06 -20.75 30.19
CA LYS A 228 -14.19 -21.57 31.41
C LYS A 228 -13.18 -22.70 31.39
N GLU A 229 -12.51 -22.88 32.53
CA GLU A 229 -11.59 -23.99 32.74
C GLU A 229 -12.32 -25.35 32.65
N GLY A 230 -11.68 -26.32 32.04
CA GLY A 230 -12.22 -27.67 31.81
C GLY A 230 -13.27 -27.78 30.70
N ARG A 231 -13.77 -26.65 30.17
CA ARG A 231 -14.69 -26.59 29.03
C ARG A 231 -14.06 -25.92 27.83
N ASP A 232 -13.60 -24.70 28.01
CA ASP A 232 -13.02 -23.86 26.96
C ASP A 232 -11.50 -23.84 27.06
N LEU A 233 -10.97 -23.95 28.28
CA LEU A 233 -9.55 -24.01 28.63
C LEU A 233 -9.20 -25.38 29.15
N GLU A 234 -8.02 -25.88 28.77
CA GLU A 234 -7.47 -27.17 29.23
C GLU A 234 -8.46 -28.33 29.06
N TYR A 235 -9.13 -28.37 27.92
CA TYR A 235 -10.17 -29.34 27.61
C TYR A 235 -9.60 -30.74 27.36
N ARG A 236 -10.10 -31.76 28.08
CA ARG A 236 -9.70 -33.15 27.90
C ARG A 236 -10.27 -33.73 26.62
N VAL A 237 -9.40 -34.24 25.75
CA VAL A 237 -9.71 -34.88 24.47
C VAL A 237 -9.33 -36.35 24.47
N GLU A 238 -10.16 -37.19 23.87
CA GLU A 238 -9.96 -38.64 23.71
C GLU A 238 -10.76 -39.13 22.48
N PRO A 239 -10.31 -40.18 21.75
CA PRO A 239 -9.08 -40.94 22.00
C PRO A 239 -7.82 -40.21 21.47
N MET A 240 -6.68 -40.44 22.12
CA MET A 240 -5.39 -39.93 21.67
C MET A 240 -4.43 -41.09 21.42
N PRO A 241 -3.57 -41.02 20.41
CA PRO A 241 -2.58 -42.06 20.05
C PRO A 241 -1.36 -41.97 20.96
N ASN A 242 -1.56 -41.94 22.29
CA ASN A 242 -0.53 -41.96 23.31
C ASN A 242 -0.83 -43.02 24.36
N GLU A 243 0.14 -43.35 25.21
CA GLU A 243 -0.01 -44.37 26.28
C GLU A 243 -1.16 -44.05 27.25
N LYS A 244 -1.50 -42.78 27.43
CA LYS A 244 -2.58 -42.35 28.35
C LYS A 244 -3.96 -42.42 27.70
N GLY A 245 -4.04 -42.52 26.38
CA GLY A 245 -5.29 -42.51 25.60
C GLY A 245 -6.05 -41.18 25.62
N HIS A 246 -5.52 -40.14 26.25
CA HIS A 246 -6.12 -38.81 26.32
C HIS A 246 -5.05 -37.71 26.24
N GLY A 247 -5.52 -36.51 25.88
CA GLY A 247 -4.75 -35.29 25.86
C GLY A 247 -5.51 -34.12 26.49
N VAL A 248 -4.87 -32.97 26.55
CA VAL A 248 -5.48 -31.73 27.05
C VAL A 248 -5.19 -30.64 26.00
N ALA A 249 -6.26 -30.13 25.37
CA ALA A 249 -6.18 -29.01 24.42
C ALA A 249 -6.17 -27.70 25.19
N ASP A 250 -5.26 -26.80 24.86
CA ASP A 250 -5.15 -25.50 25.54
C ASP A 250 -6.46 -24.71 25.47
N TYR A 251 -7.08 -24.63 24.26
CA TYR A 251 -8.37 -24.01 24.06
C TYR A 251 -9.24 -24.83 23.11
N VAL A 252 -10.55 -24.90 23.42
CA VAL A 252 -11.59 -25.35 22.50
C VAL A 252 -12.64 -24.24 22.40
N LEU A 253 -12.88 -23.73 21.20
CA LEU A 253 -13.84 -22.67 20.95
C LEU A 253 -15.14 -23.28 20.43
N TRP A 254 -16.24 -23.06 21.14
CA TRP A 254 -17.50 -23.70 20.87
C TRP A 254 -18.49 -22.81 20.12
N GLY A 255 -19.29 -23.42 19.27
CA GLY A 255 -20.43 -22.77 18.63
C GLY A 255 -21.61 -22.65 19.58
N ALA A 256 -22.60 -21.84 19.23
CA ALA A 256 -23.88 -21.74 19.96
C ALA A 256 -24.67 -23.06 19.96
N ASP A 257 -24.37 -23.95 19.01
CA ASP A 257 -24.93 -25.31 18.90
C ASP A 257 -24.24 -26.34 19.82
N GLY A 258 -23.24 -25.91 20.58
CA GLY A 258 -22.48 -26.78 21.50
C GLY A 258 -21.42 -27.65 20.81
N LEU A 259 -21.19 -27.49 19.52
CA LEU A 259 -20.17 -28.22 18.76
C LEU A 259 -18.87 -27.43 18.62
N PRO A 260 -17.68 -28.06 18.52
CA PRO A 260 -16.43 -27.36 18.47
C PRO A 260 -16.26 -26.60 17.13
N LEU A 261 -15.93 -25.31 17.17
CA LEU A 261 -15.61 -24.48 16.03
C LEU A 261 -14.12 -24.45 15.77
N ALA A 262 -13.32 -24.36 16.82
CA ALA A 262 -11.87 -24.35 16.68
C ALA A 262 -11.17 -24.99 17.87
N VAL A 263 -9.97 -25.49 17.64
CA VAL A 263 -8.99 -25.88 18.66
C VAL A 263 -7.76 -24.98 18.51
N VAL A 264 -7.24 -24.50 19.65
CA VAL A 264 -6.02 -23.66 19.66
C VAL A 264 -4.95 -24.35 20.50
N GLU A 265 -3.79 -24.54 19.92
CA GLU A 265 -2.61 -25.05 20.61
C GLU A 265 -1.60 -23.93 20.82
N ALA A 266 -1.21 -23.69 22.05
CA ALA A 266 -0.26 -22.67 22.45
C ALA A 266 1.15 -23.25 22.62
N LYS A 267 2.17 -22.48 22.28
CA LYS A 267 3.57 -22.78 22.54
C LYS A 267 4.25 -21.59 23.20
N ARG A 268 5.40 -21.84 23.83
CA ARG A 268 6.25 -20.78 24.40
C ARG A 268 6.64 -19.75 23.33
N THR A 269 6.80 -18.51 23.74
CA THR A 269 7.12 -17.40 22.83
C THR A 269 8.39 -17.60 21.99
N ARG A 270 9.38 -18.36 22.47
CA ARG A 270 10.61 -18.67 21.73
C ARG A 270 10.50 -19.85 20.77
N ARG A 271 9.46 -20.68 20.87
CA ARG A 271 9.30 -21.84 20.00
C ARG A 271 8.62 -21.49 18.69
N ASP A 272 8.96 -22.25 17.66
CA ASP A 272 8.25 -22.20 16.40
C ASP A 272 6.80 -22.69 16.63
N PRO A 273 5.77 -21.91 16.25
CA PRO A 273 4.39 -22.36 16.35
C PRO A 273 4.15 -23.69 15.64
N ALA A 274 4.90 -24.00 14.58
CA ALA A 274 4.77 -25.24 13.81
C ALA A 274 5.05 -26.49 14.65
N GLU A 275 5.77 -26.40 15.77
CA GLU A 275 5.95 -27.50 16.71
C GLU A 275 4.60 -27.97 17.31
N GLY A 276 3.63 -27.06 17.47
CA GLY A 276 2.26 -27.36 17.94
C GLY A 276 1.34 -27.93 16.88
N LYS A 277 1.68 -27.84 15.60
CA LYS A 277 0.81 -28.22 14.49
C LYS A 277 0.30 -29.65 14.58
N ARG A 278 1.21 -30.61 14.78
CA ARG A 278 0.85 -32.03 14.85
C ARG A 278 -0.02 -32.36 16.07
N GLN A 279 0.27 -31.71 17.20
CA GLN A 279 -0.52 -31.88 18.42
C GLN A 279 -1.93 -31.32 18.24
N ALA A 280 -2.06 -30.14 17.65
CA ALA A 280 -3.36 -29.53 17.35
C ALA A 280 -4.20 -30.34 16.36
N GLU A 281 -3.55 -30.99 15.37
CA GLU A 281 -4.19 -31.91 14.43
C GLU A 281 -4.77 -33.14 15.16
N LEU A 282 -4.01 -33.76 16.04
CA LEU A 282 -4.47 -34.90 16.85
C LEU A 282 -5.64 -34.50 17.78
N TYR A 283 -5.61 -33.30 18.32
CA TYR A 283 -6.73 -32.79 19.10
C TYR A 283 -7.98 -32.55 18.26
N ALA A 284 -7.80 -32.09 17.01
CA ALA A 284 -8.92 -31.96 16.08
C ALA A 284 -9.51 -33.32 15.70
N ASP A 285 -8.68 -34.37 15.50
CA ASP A 285 -9.11 -35.75 15.27
C ASP A 285 -9.96 -36.27 16.46
N ALA A 286 -9.47 -36.05 17.68
CA ALA A 286 -10.17 -36.47 18.89
C ALA A 286 -11.51 -35.73 19.08
N LEU A 287 -11.52 -34.39 18.88
CA LEU A 287 -12.73 -33.58 18.97
C LEU A 287 -13.78 -33.98 17.92
N GLU A 288 -13.34 -34.31 16.69
CA GLU A 288 -14.23 -34.83 15.67
C GLU A 288 -14.84 -36.18 16.06
N ALA A 289 -14.04 -37.08 16.62
CA ALA A 289 -14.53 -38.36 17.13
C ALA A 289 -15.53 -38.20 18.28
N MET A 290 -15.27 -37.27 19.21
CA MET A 290 -16.14 -36.98 20.37
C MET A 290 -17.44 -36.29 19.99
N HIS A 291 -17.41 -35.35 19.05
CA HIS A 291 -18.52 -34.42 18.82
C HIS A 291 -19.10 -34.48 17.40
N GLY A 292 -18.49 -35.23 16.46
CA GLY A 292 -18.98 -35.37 15.09
C GLY A 292 -18.69 -34.15 14.19
N ARG A 293 -17.95 -33.15 14.66
CA ARG A 293 -17.54 -31.98 13.87
C ARG A 293 -16.07 -31.71 14.05
N ARG A 294 -15.33 -31.70 12.91
CA ARG A 294 -13.93 -31.33 12.87
C ARG A 294 -13.77 -29.83 13.10
N PRO A 295 -13.08 -29.38 14.17
CA PRO A 295 -12.81 -27.98 14.41
C PRO A 295 -11.80 -27.42 13.39
N VAL A 296 -11.75 -26.10 13.26
CA VAL A 296 -10.64 -25.39 12.60
C VAL A 296 -9.44 -25.39 13.55
N ILE A 297 -8.26 -25.62 13.02
CA ILE A 297 -7.03 -25.75 13.82
C ILE A 297 -6.32 -24.39 13.86
N PHE A 298 -5.96 -23.95 15.09
CA PHE A 298 -5.02 -22.87 15.33
C PHE A 298 -3.82 -23.39 16.09
N TYR A 299 -2.64 -22.88 15.76
CA TYR A 299 -1.43 -23.05 16.57
C TYR A 299 -0.68 -21.71 16.65
N THR A 300 -0.13 -21.42 17.82
CA THR A 300 0.40 -20.08 18.11
C THR A 300 1.49 -20.13 19.19
N ASN A 301 2.40 -19.14 19.14
CA ASN A 301 3.35 -18.85 20.22
C ASN A 301 3.09 -17.47 20.88
N GLY A 302 1.89 -16.91 20.70
CA GLY A 302 1.54 -15.58 21.16
C GLY A 302 1.93 -14.44 20.23
N TYR A 303 3.01 -14.58 19.45
CA TYR A 303 3.47 -13.59 18.46
C TYR A 303 3.02 -13.92 17.04
N GLU A 304 2.97 -15.19 16.71
CA GLU A 304 2.53 -15.70 15.41
C GLU A 304 1.33 -16.61 15.61
N HIS A 305 0.33 -16.40 14.78
CA HIS A 305 -0.90 -17.17 14.79
C HIS A 305 -1.09 -17.80 13.41
N TRP A 306 -1.32 -19.10 13.43
CA TRP A 306 -1.54 -19.89 12.24
C TRP A 306 -2.93 -20.52 12.29
N ILE A 307 -3.59 -20.55 11.13
CA ILE A 307 -4.88 -21.22 10.94
C ILE A 307 -4.73 -22.33 9.92
N TRP A 308 -5.39 -23.45 10.17
CA TRP A 308 -5.41 -24.59 9.28
C TRP A 308 -6.80 -25.22 9.22
N ASP A 309 -7.42 -25.15 8.04
CA ASP A 309 -8.65 -25.85 7.71
C ASP A 309 -8.29 -27.09 6.87
N ASP A 310 -7.83 -28.11 7.55
CA ASP A 310 -7.35 -29.35 6.95
C ASP A 310 -8.46 -30.18 6.28
N ALA A 311 -9.71 -30.04 6.74
CA ALA A 311 -10.87 -30.65 6.11
C ALA A 311 -11.06 -30.22 4.66
N ARG A 312 -10.63 -29.02 4.29
CA ARG A 312 -10.62 -28.50 2.91
C ARG A 312 -9.30 -28.73 2.18
N LYS A 313 -8.34 -29.41 2.79
CA LYS A 313 -6.98 -29.60 2.26
C LYS A 313 -6.26 -28.28 1.95
N ILE A 314 -6.66 -27.18 2.61
CA ILE A 314 -6.01 -25.89 2.49
C ILE A 314 -4.78 -25.88 3.39
N PRO A 315 -3.59 -25.52 2.88
CA PRO A 315 -2.38 -25.48 3.71
C PRO A 315 -2.50 -24.47 4.85
N PRO A 316 -1.76 -24.68 5.96
CA PRO A 316 -1.71 -23.72 7.06
C PRO A 316 -1.22 -22.36 6.57
N ARG A 317 -1.78 -21.31 7.16
CA ARG A 317 -1.42 -19.92 6.83
C ARG A 317 -1.40 -19.02 8.05
N ARG A 318 -0.59 -17.99 7.98
CA ARG A 318 -0.47 -17.01 9.06
C ARG A 318 -1.66 -16.08 9.10
N LEU A 319 -2.06 -15.68 10.31
CA LEU A 319 -3.15 -14.74 10.58
C LEU A 319 -2.69 -13.56 11.42
N GLY A 320 -3.37 -12.42 11.28
CA GLY A 320 -3.18 -11.25 12.12
C GLY A 320 -3.83 -11.32 13.50
N GLY A 321 -4.73 -12.29 13.73
CA GLY A 321 -5.47 -12.48 14.99
C GLY A 321 -6.44 -13.66 14.88
N PHE A 322 -7.29 -13.89 15.89
CA PHE A 322 -8.28 -14.96 15.89
C PHE A 322 -9.58 -14.56 15.18
N LYS A 323 -10.33 -15.56 14.72
CA LYS A 323 -11.63 -15.37 14.08
C LYS A 323 -12.74 -15.41 15.12
N THR A 324 -13.82 -14.69 14.86
CA THR A 324 -15.05 -14.72 15.65
C THR A 324 -15.81 -16.05 15.50
N ALA A 325 -16.75 -16.33 16.39
CA ALA A 325 -17.62 -17.51 16.28
C ALA A 325 -18.39 -17.55 14.96
N LEU A 326 -18.89 -16.40 14.50
CA LEU A 326 -19.58 -16.28 13.21
C LEU A 326 -18.66 -16.63 12.03
N GLU A 327 -17.45 -16.06 12.01
CA GLU A 327 -16.48 -16.29 10.95
C GLU A 327 -16.02 -17.75 10.87
N LEU A 328 -15.83 -18.41 12.04
CA LEU A 328 -15.51 -19.84 12.11
C LEU A 328 -16.69 -20.71 11.65
N GLY A 329 -17.91 -20.37 12.08
CA GLY A 329 -19.12 -21.07 11.64
C GLY A 329 -19.32 -20.96 10.12
N GLU A 330 -19.11 -19.78 9.53
CA GLU A 330 -19.16 -19.57 8.08
C GLU A 330 -18.07 -20.38 7.35
N MET A 331 -16.89 -20.48 7.95
CA MET A 331 -15.78 -21.24 7.38
C MET A 331 -16.07 -22.75 7.36
N ILE A 332 -16.67 -23.28 8.45
CA ILE A 332 -17.10 -24.69 8.54
C ILE A 332 -18.27 -24.97 7.59
N ALA A 333 -19.26 -24.08 7.50
CA ALA A 333 -20.38 -24.25 6.57
C ALA A 333 -19.91 -24.37 5.10
N ARG A 334 -18.88 -23.61 4.71
CA ARG A 334 -18.31 -23.70 3.36
C ARG A 334 -17.69 -25.05 3.02
N ARG A 335 -17.37 -25.91 3.99
CA ARG A 335 -16.87 -27.27 3.72
C ARG A 335 -17.86 -28.10 2.91
N ASN A 336 -19.16 -27.89 3.20
CA ASN A 336 -20.25 -28.64 2.57
C ASN A 336 -20.96 -27.85 1.46
N ASP A 337 -21.03 -26.52 1.59
CA ASP A 337 -21.89 -25.69 0.72
C ASP A 337 -21.15 -25.13 -0.50
N ALA A 338 -19.80 -25.01 -0.43
CA ALA A 338 -19.03 -24.41 -1.50
C ALA A 338 -18.94 -25.32 -2.73
N LYS A 339 -19.21 -24.73 -3.89
CA LYS A 339 -19.09 -25.38 -5.21
C LYS A 339 -17.78 -24.94 -5.88
N PRO A 340 -17.21 -25.78 -6.77
CA PRO A 340 -16.07 -25.36 -7.58
C PRO A 340 -16.39 -24.08 -8.36
N LEU A 341 -15.45 -23.13 -8.35
CA LEU A 341 -15.65 -21.84 -9.01
C LEU A 341 -15.73 -21.98 -10.53
N VAL A 342 -15.02 -22.94 -11.12
CA VAL A 342 -15.08 -23.28 -12.54
C VAL A 342 -16.48 -23.76 -12.99
N SER A 343 -17.32 -24.22 -12.06
CA SER A 343 -18.71 -24.58 -12.36
C SER A 343 -19.63 -23.38 -12.53
N GLN A 344 -19.17 -22.17 -12.20
CA GLN A 344 -19.96 -20.94 -12.29
C GLN A 344 -19.71 -20.24 -13.61
N THR A 345 -20.75 -20.03 -14.39
CA THR A 345 -20.68 -19.26 -15.63
C THR A 345 -20.84 -17.75 -15.32
N PRO A 346 -19.97 -16.87 -15.86
CA PRO A 346 -20.15 -15.43 -15.75
C PRO A 346 -21.48 -14.98 -16.34
N LYS A 347 -22.16 -14.05 -15.70
CA LYS A 347 -23.35 -13.41 -16.28
C LYS A 347 -22.94 -12.48 -17.41
N ALA A 348 -23.37 -12.73 -18.65
CA ALA A 348 -23.04 -11.93 -19.83
C ALA A 348 -23.46 -10.46 -19.69
N ALA A 349 -24.53 -10.17 -18.93
CA ALA A 349 -24.96 -8.82 -18.64
C ALA A 349 -23.92 -8.00 -17.81
N ILE A 350 -23.08 -8.70 -17.03
CA ILE A 350 -22.03 -8.06 -16.23
C ILE A 350 -20.72 -8.05 -16.99
N ALA A 351 -20.24 -9.21 -17.44
CA ALA A 351 -18.97 -9.40 -18.14
C ALA A 351 -19.15 -10.40 -19.29
N GLY A 352 -19.51 -9.88 -20.46
CA GLY A 352 -19.84 -10.70 -21.64
C GLY A 352 -18.78 -10.66 -22.74
N ARG A 353 -17.71 -9.90 -22.59
CA ARG A 353 -16.64 -9.84 -23.59
C ARG A 353 -15.75 -11.07 -23.48
N PRO A 354 -15.27 -11.64 -24.61
CA PRO A 354 -14.49 -12.90 -24.60
C PRO A 354 -13.29 -12.88 -23.66
N TYR A 355 -12.51 -11.82 -23.67
CA TYR A 355 -11.35 -11.69 -22.78
C TYR A 355 -11.73 -11.59 -21.28
N GLN A 356 -12.88 -10.97 -20.95
CA GLN A 356 -13.38 -10.94 -19.57
C GLN A 356 -13.77 -12.35 -19.10
N THR A 357 -14.45 -13.09 -19.96
CA THR A 357 -14.84 -14.48 -19.67
C THR A 357 -13.60 -15.36 -19.53
N ARG A 358 -12.60 -15.19 -20.40
CA ARG A 358 -11.29 -15.87 -20.31
C ARG A 358 -10.60 -15.57 -18.97
N ALA A 359 -10.51 -14.29 -18.59
CA ALA A 359 -9.88 -13.88 -17.33
C ALA A 359 -10.58 -14.50 -16.11
N LEU A 360 -11.93 -14.51 -16.11
CA LEU A 360 -12.71 -15.13 -15.04
C LEU A 360 -12.52 -16.66 -14.97
N ALA A 361 -12.44 -17.34 -16.11
CA ALA A 361 -12.16 -18.77 -16.16
C ALA A 361 -10.77 -19.09 -15.60
N ARG A 362 -9.74 -18.33 -15.98
CA ARG A 362 -8.38 -18.51 -15.45
C ARG A 362 -8.27 -18.27 -13.95
N ILE A 363 -8.99 -17.25 -13.43
CA ILE A 363 -9.06 -17.05 -11.97
C ILE A 363 -9.76 -18.23 -11.30
N ALA A 364 -10.85 -18.73 -11.88
CA ALA A 364 -11.59 -19.88 -11.34
C ALA A 364 -10.72 -21.13 -11.28
N GLU A 365 -10.03 -21.47 -12.36
CA GLU A 365 -9.08 -22.59 -12.41
C GLU A 365 -7.95 -22.43 -11.37
N HIS A 366 -7.40 -21.21 -11.27
CA HIS A 366 -6.31 -20.91 -10.35
C HIS A 366 -6.73 -21.04 -8.87
N PHE A 367 -7.95 -20.59 -8.54
CA PHE A 367 -8.49 -20.71 -7.17
C PHE A 367 -8.92 -22.14 -6.83
N ASP A 368 -9.56 -22.85 -7.75
CA ASP A 368 -9.93 -24.27 -7.54
C ASP A 368 -8.67 -25.16 -7.48
N GLY A 369 -7.57 -24.74 -8.11
CA GLY A 369 -6.24 -25.35 -7.99
C GLY A 369 -5.55 -25.14 -6.63
N GLY A 370 -6.16 -24.40 -5.68
CA GLY A 370 -5.67 -24.20 -4.32
C GLY A 370 -5.01 -22.84 -4.08
N SER A 371 -4.78 -22.03 -5.10
CA SER A 371 -4.32 -20.65 -4.95
C SER A 371 -5.41 -19.78 -4.32
N ARG A 372 -4.98 -18.72 -3.62
CA ARG A 372 -5.90 -17.75 -3.02
C ARG A 372 -5.65 -16.32 -3.50
N LYS A 373 -4.71 -16.15 -4.42
CA LYS A 373 -4.30 -14.84 -4.93
C LYS A 373 -4.29 -14.87 -6.45
N ALA A 374 -4.72 -13.80 -7.08
CA ALA A 374 -4.73 -13.66 -8.53
C ALA A 374 -4.41 -12.22 -8.94
N LEU A 375 -3.71 -12.05 -10.05
CA LEU A 375 -3.38 -10.74 -10.62
C LEU A 375 -3.91 -10.67 -12.05
N LEU A 376 -4.77 -9.69 -12.31
CA LEU A 376 -5.25 -9.34 -13.64
C LEU A 376 -4.53 -8.11 -14.16
N VAL A 377 -3.85 -8.25 -15.27
CA VAL A 377 -3.28 -7.15 -16.02
C VAL A 377 -4.17 -6.85 -17.21
N MET A 378 -4.91 -5.75 -17.16
CA MET A 378 -5.87 -5.38 -18.19
C MET A 378 -5.71 -3.91 -18.54
N ALA A 379 -5.66 -3.58 -19.82
CA ALA A 379 -5.54 -2.20 -20.29
C ALA A 379 -6.64 -1.29 -19.74
N THR A 380 -6.33 -0.01 -19.60
CA THR A 380 -7.35 0.99 -19.21
C THR A 380 -8.46 0.98 -20.27
N GLY A 381 -9.71 0.89 -19.82
CA GLY A 381 -10.82 0.90 -20.77
C GLY A 381 -11.46 -0.43 -21.07
N THR A 382 -10.79 -1.53 -20.75
CA THR A 382 -11.28 -2.89 -21.03
C THR A 382 -12.34 -3.39 -20.03
N GLY A 383 -12.66 -2.60 -19.00
CA GLY A 383 -13.73 -2.93 -18.06
C GLY A 383 -13.26 -3.77 -16.86
N LYS A 384 -12.05 -3.51 -16.34
CA LYS A 384 -11.50 -4.14 -15.11
C LYS A 384 -12.53 -4.24 -13.99
N THR A 385 -13.20 -3.14 -13.66
CA THR A 385 -14.21 -3.10 -12.59
C THR A 385 -15.38 -4.04 -12.87
N ARG A 386 -15.88 -4.11 -14.12
CA ARG A 386 -16.96 -5.05 -14.48
C ARG A 386 -16.52 -6.51 -14.37
N THR A 387 -15.29 -6.81 -14.74
CA THR A 387 -14.72 -8.17 -14.61
C THR A 387 -14.73 -8.62 -13.15
N VAL A 388 -14.29 -7.76 -12.22
CA VAL A 388 -14.32 -8.15 -10.78
C VAL A 388 -15.72 -8.15 -10.18
N VAL A 389 -16.65 -7.30 -10.66
CA VAL A 389 -18.06 -7.41 -10.26
C VAL A 389 -18.63 -8.78 -10.64
N ALA A 390 -18.33 -9.26 -11.85
CA ALA A 390 -18.71 -10.61 -12.27
C ALA A 390 -18.02 -11.72 -11.46
N LEU A 391 -16.75 -11.53 -11.08
CA LEU A 391 -16.04 -12.45 -10.19
C LEU A 391 -16.71 -12.56 -8.84
N VAL A 392 -17.08 -11.41 -8.24
CA VAL A 392 -17.81 -11.39 -6.95
C VAL A 392 -19.13 -12.15 -7.07
N ASP A 393 -19.92 -11.95 -8.16
CA ASP A 393 -21.15 -12.69 -8.41
C ASP A 393 -20.89 -14.20 -8.48
N MET A 394 -19.87 -14.63 -9.23
CA MET A 394 -19.50 -16.04 -9.36
C MET A 394 -19.11 -16.65 -8.01
N MET A 395 -18.26 -15.96 -7.23
CA MET A 395 -17.78 -16.46 -5.93
C MET A 395 -18.91 -16.50 -4.89
N VAL A 396 -19.85 -15.55 -4.94
CA VAL A 396 -21.06 -15.57 -4.08
C VAL A 396 -21.95 -16.77 -4.43
N ARG A 397 -22.21 -17.02 -5.72
CA ARG A 397 -22.99 -18.19 -6.18
C ARG A 397 -22.30 -19.52 -5.90
N ALA A 398 -20.98 -19.55 -5.93
CA ALA A 398 -20.19 -20.69 -5.51
C ALA A 398 -20.21 -20.91 -3.99
N GLY A 399 -20.73 -20.01 -3.18
CA GLY A 399 -20.71 -20.09 -1.72
C GLY A 399 -19.32 -19.83 -1.10
N LEU A 400 -18.36 -19.31 -1.88
CA LEU A 400 -16.99 -19.02 -1.44
C LEU A 400 -16.87 -17.68 -0.73
N VAL A 401 -17.69 -16.70 -1.11
CA VAL A 401 -17.64 -15.31 -0.62
C VAL A 401 -19.01 -14.88 -0.10
N LYS A 402 -19.03 -14.35 1.10
CA LYS A 402 -20.19 -13.66 1.71
C LYS A 402 -19.97 -12.15 1.72
N ARG A 403 -18.76 -11.71 2.01
CA ARG A 403 -18.39 -10.28 2.07
C ARG A 403 -17.11 -10.04 1.28
N ALA A 404 -17.17 -9.04 0.38
CA ALA A 404 -16.05 -8.59 -0.42
C ALA A 404 -15.66 -7.15 -0.07
N LEU A 405 -14.37 -6.85 -0.07
CA LEU A 405 -13.79 -5.51 0.08
C LEU A 405 -13.11 -5.09 -1.21
N PHE A 406 -13.49 -3.93 -1.73
CA PHE A 406 -12.81 -3.28 -2.86
C PHE A 406 -12.01 -2.08 -2.38
N LEU A 407 -10.73 -2.04 -2.68
CA LEU A 407 -9.79 -1.00 -2.27
C LEU A 407 -9.28 -0.21 -3.48
N ALA A 408 -9.34 1.12 -3.39
CA ALA A 408 -8.76 2.02 -4.37
C ALA A 408 -8.01 3.16 -3.68
N ASP A 409 -7.14 3.85 -4.42
CA ASP A 409 -6.32 4.94 -3.90
C ASP A 409 -7.08 6.26 -3.74
N ARG A 410 -8.15 6.48 -4.54
CA ARG A 410 -8.91 7.75 -4.60
C ARG A 410 -10.39 7.57 -4.28
N ILE A 411 -10.96 8.59 -3.63
CA ILE A 411 -12.39 8.63 -3.28
C ILE A 411 -13.29 8.55 -4.53
N SER A 412 -12.87 9.15 -5.65
CA SER A 412 -13.60 9.09 -6.92
C SER A 412 -13.72 7.65 -7.46
N LEU A 413 -12.62 6.86 -7.38
CA LEU A 413 -12.62 5.45 -7.77
C LEU A 413 -13.48 4.59 -6.83
N VAL A 414 -13.44 4.86 -5.52
CA VAL A 414 -14.30 4.20 -4.54
C VAL A 414 -15.78 4.44 -4.87
N ARG A 415 -16.16 5.70 -5.20
CA ARG A 415 -17.53 6.05 -5.62
C ARG A 415 -17.92 5.35 -6.91
N GLN A 416 -17.04 5.31 -7.90
CA GLN A 416 -17.25 4.63 -9.18
C GLN A 416 -17.45 3.12 -9.00
N ALA A 417 -16.61 2.48 -8.19
CA ALA A 417 -16.73 1.06 -7.86
C ALA A 417 -18.06 0.78 -7.15
N ARG A 418 -18.40 1.58 -6.12
CA ARG A 418 -19.68 1.46 -5.42
C ARG A 418 -20.88 1.52 -6.39
N ASN A 419 -20.87 2.48 -7.33
CA ASN A 419 -21.93 2.63 -8.32
C ASN A 419 -21.98 1.45 -9.31
N ALA A 420 -20.82 0.92 -9.72
CA ALA A 420 -20.74 -0.26 -10.57
C ALA A 420 -21.33 -1.51 -9.87
N PHE A 421 -20.99 -1.73 -8.60
CA PHE A 421 -21.58 -2.81 -7.80
C PHE A 421 -23.09 -2.61 -7.62
N ALA A 422 -23.56 -1.41 -7.31
CA ALA A 422 -24.99 -1.12 -7.18
C ALA A 422 -25.78 -1.35 -8.49
N ALA A 423 -25.18 -1.02 -9.63
CA ALA A 423 -25.82 -1.21 -10.94
C ALA A 423 -25.90 -2.66 -11.39
N HIS A 424 -24.86 -3.46 -11.12
CA HIS A 424 -24.74 -4.83 -11.63
C HIS A 424 -25.05 -5.92 -10.59
N LEU A 425 -24.92 -5.62 -9.29
CA LEU A 425 -25.24 -6.50 -8.18
C LEU A 425 -26.06 -5.73 -7.11
N PRO A 426 -27.28 -5.33 -7.40
CA PRO A 426 -28.09 -4.51 -6.47
C PRO A 426 -28.31 -5.19 -5.11
N ASP A 427 -28.44 -6.52 -5.09
CA ASP A 427 -28.62 -7.31 -3.86
C ASP A 427 -27.36 -7.37 -2.97
N SER A 428 -26.21 -6.86 -3.44
CA SER A 428 -24.97 -6.84 -2.68
C SER A 428 -24.91 -5.71 -1.64
N SER A 429 -25.82 -4.75 -1.71
CA SER A 429 -25.92 -3.58 -0.80
C SER A 429 -24.53 -2.94 -0.57
N PRO A 430 -23.90 -2.35 -1.61
CA PRO A 430 -22.55 -1.85 -1.50
C PRO A 430 -22.44 -0.65 -0.55
N VAL A 431 -21.55 -0.75 0.44
CA VAL A 431 -21.28 0.25 1.49
C VAL A 431 -19.98 1.00 1.17
N ASN A 432 -20.03 2.31 1.11
CA ASN A 432 -18.83 3.16 0.98
C ASN A 432 -18.32 3.54 2.37
N LEU A 433 -17.23 2.91 2.81
CA LEU A 433 -16.65 3.14 4.15
C LEU A 433 -16.03 4.54 4.34
N VAL A 434 -15.90 5.32 3.27
CA VAL A 434 -15.37 6.70 3.34
C VAL A 434 -16.47 7.70 3.69
N THR A 435 -17.70 7.50 3.14
CA THR A 435 -18.77 8.50 3.20
C THR A 435 -20.03 8.01 3.90
N ASP A 436 -20.30 6.70 3.88
CA ASP A 436 -21.53 6.16 4.40
C ASP A 436 -21.44 5.96 5.92
N PRO A 437 -22.55 6.12 6.66
CA PRO A 437 -22.61 5.75 8.08
C PRO A 437 -22.33 4.26 8.24
N PRO A 438 -22.01 3.81 9.46
CA PRO A 438 -21.82 2.40 9.74
C PRO A 438 -23.03 1.57 9.29
N GLY A 439 -22.80 0.70 8.30
CA GLY A 439 -23.84 -0.15 7.70
C GLY A 439 -23.33 -1.57 7.48
N THR A 440 -24.27 -2.48 7.24
CA THR A 440 -23.99 -3.87 6.87
C THR A 440 -24.29 -4.06 5.39
N GLY A 441 -23.37 -4.70 4.68
CA GLY A 441 -23.50 -5.02 3.25
C GLY A 441 -22.73 -6.28 2.91
N ARG A 442 -22.83 -6.71 1.65
CA ARG A 442 -22.03 -7.81 1.12
C ARG A 442 -20.79 -7.32 0.39
N VAL A 443 -20.83 -6.08 -0.12
CA VAL A 443 -19.69 -5.43 -0.76
C VAL A 443 -19.37 -4.15 -0.01
N TYR A 444 -18.11 -3.98 0.32
CA TYR A 444 -17.58 -2.78 0.95
C TYR A 444 -16.55 -2.15 0.02
N VAL A 445 -16.62 -0.84 -0.12
CA VAL A 445 -15.65 -0.09 -0.92
C VAL A 445 -14.96 0.94 -0.04
N SER A 446 -13.63 1.06 -0.15
CA SER A 446 -12.85 1.95 0.72
C SER A 446 -11.60 2.48 0.02
N THR A 447 -11.04 3.56 0.57
CA THR A 447 -9.65 3.91 0.27
C THR A 447 -8.72 3.14 1.21
N TYR A 448 -7.47 2.93 0.77
CA TYR A 448 -6.44 2.30 1.61
C TYR A 448 -6.23 3.01 2.95
N PRO A 449 -6.10 4.37 3.00
CA PRO A 449 -5.96 5.08 4.28
C PRO A 449 -7.14 4.89 5.22
N THR A 450 -8.37 4.89 4.69
CA THR A 450 -9.58 4.67 5.51
C THR A 450 -9.58 3.26 6.09
N MET A 451 -9.28 2.23 5.28
CA MET A 451 -9.26 0.86 5.75
C MET A 451 -8.16 0.63 6.79
N MET A 452 -6.96 1.20 6.60
CA MET A 452 -5.89 1.16 7.62
C MET A 452 -6.33 1.67 8.98
N ASN A 453 -7.15 2.74 9.00
CA ASN A 453 -7.69 3.25 10.25
C ASN A 453 -8.75 2.31 10.86
N LEU A 454 -9.51 1.62 10.01
CA LEU A 454 -10.64 0.80 10.45
C LEU A 454 -10.22 -0.58 10.98
N ILE A 455 -9.13 -1.16 10.47
CA ILE A 455 -8.65 -2.48 10.95
C ILE A 455 -8.19 -2.45 12.41
N ASP A 456 -7.78 -1.28 12.91
CA ASP A 456 -7.31 -1.12 14.29
C ASP A 456 -8.39 -0.61 15.24
N ARG A 457 -9.57 -0.27 14.74
CA ARG A 457 -10.68 0.16 15.59
C ARG A 457 -11.30 -1.03 16.28
N ALA A 458 -11.25 -1.02 17.60
CA ALA A 458 -11.97 -1.93 18.47
C ALA A 458 -12.87 -1.11 19.40
N ASP A 459 -14.07 -1.59 19.67
CA ASP A 459 -14.98 -1.10 20.69
C ASP A 459 -15.25 -2.19 21.75
N ARG A 460 -16.25 -1.99 22.61
CA ARG A 460 -16.62 -2.98 23.65
C ARG A 460 -17.06 -4.32 23.10
N SER A 461 -17.59 -4.36 21.88
CA SER A 461 -18.05 -5.59 21.21
C SER A 461 -16.93 -6.32 20.46
N GLY A 462 -15.72 -5.78 20.45
CA GLY A 462 -14.57 -6.30 19.73
C GLY A 462 -14.15 -5.44 18.55
N ARG A 463 -13.40 -6.01 17.59
CA ARG A 463 -13.01 -5.32 16.37
C ARG A 463 -14.16 -5.24 15.38
N ARG A 464 -14.35 -4.08 14.76
CA ARG A 464 -15.35 -3.90 13.71
C ARG A 464 -15.13 -4.84 12.53
N PHE A 465 -13.86 -5.04 12.14
CA PHE A 465 -13.45 -5.91 11.04
C PHE A 465 -12.38 -6.89 11.54
N GLY A 466 -12.82 -8.09 11.94
CA GLY A 466 -11.93 -9.20 12.29
C GLY A 466 -11.18 -9.76 11.10
N PRO A 467 -10.19 -10.65 11.32
CA PRO A 467 -9.40 -11.26 10.24
C PRO A 467 -10.24 -12.06 9.24
N GLY A 468 -11.38 -12.58 9.64
CA GLY A 468 -12.30 -13.35 8.80
C GLY A 468 -13.47 -12.56 8.23
N HIS A 469 -13.51 -11.24 8.46
CA HIS A 469 -14.68 -10.45 8.07
C HIS A 469 -14.88 -10.39 6.55
N PHE A 470 -13.81 -10.25 5.77
CA PHE A 470 -13.85 -10.25 4.31
C PHE A 470 -13.30 -11.57 3.76
N ASP A 471 -14.06 -12.19 2.87
CA ASP A 471 -13.68 -13.43 2.18
C ASP A 471 -12.88 -13.16 0.92
N LEU A 472 -13.06 -11.96 0.34
CA LEU A 472 -12.37 -11.48 -0.87
C LEU A 472 -11.95 -10.03 -0.68
N VAL A 473 -10.69 -9.74 -0.96
CA VAL A 473 -10.15 -8.39 -1.07
C VAL A 473 -9.72 -8.14 -2.51
N ILE A 474 -10.23 -7.07 -3.10
CA ILE A 474 -9.91 -6.63 -4.46
C ILE A 474 -9.09 -5.36 -4.34
N ILE A 475 -7.95 -5.33 -5.02
CA ILE A 475 -7.00 -4.22 -5.05
C ILE A 475 -7.02 -3.60 -6.43
N ASP A 476 -7.51 -2.36 -6.54
CA ASP A 476 -7.38 -1.59 -7.77
C ASP A 476 -6.03 -0.87 -7.80
N GLU A 477 -5.43 -0.81 -8.99
CA GLU A 477 -4.07 -0.31 -9.23
C GLU A 477 -3.03 -1.02 -8.33
N ALA A 478 -2.99 -2.36 -8.42
CA ALA A 478 -2.10 -3.21 -7.63
C ALA A 478 -0.63 -3.05 -8.07
N HIS A 479 0.04 -2.01 -7.57
CA HIS A 479 1.45 -1.76 -7.82
C HIS A 479 2.24 -1.60 -6.50
N ARG A 480 3.58 -1.72 -6.58
CA ARG A 480 4.51 -1.81 -5.45
C ARG A 480 4.31 -0.79 -4.33
N SER A 481 4.08 0.48 -4.68
CA SER A 481 3.96 1.56 -3.68
C SER A 481 2.76 1.36 -2.75
N ILE A 482 1.65 0.84 -3.27
CA ILE A 482 0.44 0.51 -2.49
C ILE A 482 0.72 -0.66 -1.55
N TYR A 483 1.36 -1.72 -2.06
CA TYR A 483 1.67 -2.89 -1.24
C TYR A 483 2.60 -2.53 -0.07
N LYS A 484 3.71 -1.86 -0.33
CA LYS A 484 4.65 -1.46 0.73
C LYS A 484 3.97 -0.62 1.81
N ARG A 485 3.12 0.32 1.41
CA ARG A 485 2.49 1.27 2.33
C ARG A 485 1.32 0.67 3.13
N TYR A 486 0.57 -0.27 2.54
CA TYR A 486 -0.68 -0.79 3.10
C TYR A 486 -0.67 -2.30 3.33
N ARG A 487 0.51 -2.90 3.38
CA ARG A 487 0.73 -4.34 3.56
C ARG A 487 -0.04 -4.92 4.75
N ALA A 488 -0.17 -4.16 5.83
CA ALA A 488 -0.91 -4.58 7.02
C ALA A 488 -2.37 -4.95 6.74
N ILE A 489 -3.04 -4.30 5.77
CA ILE A 489 -4.41 -4.66 5.37
C ILE A 489 -4.44 -6.09 4.81
N PHE A 490 -3.49 -6.41 3.92
CA PHE A 490 -3.44 -7.68 3.22
C PHE A 490 -2.97 -8.84 4.11
N GLU A 491 -2.19 -8.55 5.14
CA GLU A 491 -1.78 -9.52 6.16
C GLU A 491 -2.84 -9.69 7.26
N TRP A 492 -3.72 -8.70 7.44
CA TRP A 492 -4.78 -8.76 8.43
C TRP A 492 -5.92 -9.69 8.01
N PHE A 493 -6.43 -9.54 6.78
CA PHE A 493 -7.59 -10.29 6.32
C PHE A 493 -7.19 -11.66 5.76
N ASP A 494 -7.82 -12.72 6.27
CA ASP A 494 -7.74 -14.07 5.73
C ASP A 494 -8.71 -14.24 4.56
N SER A 495 -8.39 -13.64 3.42
CA SER A 495 -9.25 -13.53 2.24
C SER A 495 -8.61 -14.09 0.98
N TYR A 496 -9.40 -14.36 -0.04
CA TYR A 496 -8.91 -14.35 -1.41
C TYR A 496 -8.44 -12.95 -1.76
N LEU A 497 -7.39 -12.83 -2.56
CA LEU A 497 -6.81 -11.55 -2.96
C LEU A 497 -6.77 -11.45 -4.48
N VAL A 498 -7.39 -10.42 -5.04
CA VAL A 498 -7.38 -10.16 -6.49
C VAL A 498 -6.85 -8.77 -6.76
N GLY A 499 -5.73 -8.70 -7.46
CA GLY A 499 -5.13 -7.45 -7.92
C GLY A 499 -5.57 -7.10 -9.34
N LEU A 500 -5.83 -5.82 -9.56
CA LEU A 500 -6.08 -5.24 -10.87
C LEU A 500 -4.99 -4.21 -11.16
N THR A 501 -4.43 -4.25 -12.34
CA THR A 501 -3.53 -3.21 -12.81
C THR A 501 -3.69 -2.98 -14.31
N ALA A 502 -3.44 -1.73 -14.73
CA ALA A 502 -3.32 -1.37 -16.14
C ALA A 502 -1.86 -1.34 -16.60
N THR A 503 -0.92 -1.51 -15.68
CA THR A 503 0.52 -1.54 -15.99
C THR A 503 0.80 -2.74 -16.90
N PRO A 504 1.51 -2.56 -18.05
CA PRO A 504 1.90 -3.66 -18.90
C PRO A 504 2.65 -4.74 -18.10
N ARG A 505 2.45 -6.03 -18.45
CA ARG A 505 2.97 -7.16 -17.66
C ARG A 505 4.47 -7.10 -17.43
N ASP A 506 5.23 -6.62 -18.42
CA ASP A 506 6.69 -6.53 -18.38
C ASP A 506 7.19 -5.37 -17.50
N GLU A 507 6.29 -4.46 -17.14
CA GLU A 507 6.55 -3.31 -16.27
C GLU A 507 6.01 -3.51 -14.85
N VAL A 508 5.24 -4.57 -14.61
CA VAL A 508 4.78 -4.92 -13.26
C VAL A 508 5.97 -5.35 -12.42
N ASP A 509 6.19 -4.65 -11.32
CA ASP A 509 7.31 -4.90 -10.41
C ASP A 509 7.30 -6.35 -9.86
N ARG A 510 8.49 -6.94 -9.73
CA ARG A 510 8.70 -8.28 -9.15
C ARG A 510 8.07 -8.44 -7.76
N ASP A 511 8.09 -7.39 -6.94
CA ASP A 511 7.47 -7.42 -5.61
C ASP A 511 5.94 -7.52 -5.71
N THR A 512 5.32 -6.95 -6.74
CA THR A 512 3.88 -7.11 -7.03
C THR A 512 3.56 -8.57 -7.38
N TYR A 513 4.33 -9.21 -8.27
CA TYR A 513 4.14 -10.63 -8.56
C TYR A 513 4.30 -11.51 -7.32
N ARG A 514 5.31 -11.24 -6.47
CA ARG A 514 5.51 -11.93 -5.20
C ARG A 514 4.32 -11.78 -4.24
N MET A 515 3.68 -10.61 -4.21
CA MET A 515 2.49 -10.40 -3.39
C MET A 515 1.36 -11.38 -3.76
N PHE A 516 1.24 -11.68 -5.04
CA PHE A 516 0.22 -12.57 -5.56
C PHE A 516 0.69 -14.03 -5.70
N ASP A 517 1.88 -14.35 -5.16
CA ASP A 517 2.50 -15.68 -5.25
C ASP A 517 2.65 -16.16 -6.72
N LEU A 518 3.00 -15.22 -7.61
CA LEU A 518 3.15 -15.44 -9.05
C LEU A 518 4.60 -15.24 -9.50
N ASP A 519 4.98 -15.92 -10.57
CA ASP A 519 6.27 -15.70 -11.22
C ASP A 519 6.29 -14.36 -11.96
N PRO A 520 7.41 -13.62 -11.93
CA PRO A 520 7.54 -12.36 -12.65
C PRO A 520 7.23 -12.51 -14.14
N GLY A 521 6.42 -11.61 -14.69
CA GLY A 521 5.98 -11.64 -16.07
C GLY A 521 4.81 -12.59 -16.37
N HIS A 522 4.31 -13.36 -15.38
CA HIS A 522 3.23 -14.32 -15.53
C HIS A 522 2.03 -13.98 -14.64
N PRO A 523 1.22 -12.96 -14.98
CA PRO A 523 -0.02 -12.68 -14.27
C PRO A 523 -1.03 -13.83 -14.50
N THR A 524 -2.07 -13.90 -13.67
CA THR A 524 -3.15 -14.91 -13.83
C THR A 524 -3.85 -14.77 -15.18
N ASP A 525 -4.10 -13.54 -15.64
CA ASP A 525 -4.51 -13.24 -17.02
C ASP A 525 -3.95 -11.88 -17.45
N PHE A 526 -3.71 -11.75 -18.75
CA PHE A 526 -3.22 -10.54 -19.39
C PHE A 526 -4.10 -10.18 -20.59
N TYR A 527 -4.47 -8.90 -20.68
CA TYR A 527 -5.15 -8.32 -21.83
C TYR A 527 -4.64 -6.90 -22.06
N GLY A 528 -3.68 -6.78 -22.98
CA GLY A 528 -2.95 -5.55 -23.27
C GLY A 528 -3.72 -4.53 -24.10
N LEU A 529 -3.13 -3.36 -24.29
CA LEU A 529 -3.70 -2.29 -25.11
C LEU A 529 -3.75 -2.70 -26.58
N GLU A 530 -2.67 -3.28 -27.10
CA GLU A 530 -2.57 -3.72 -28.50
C GLU A 530 -3.62 -4.78 -28.82
N GLU A 531 -3.70 -5.86 -28.02
CA GLU A 531 -4.71 -6.92 -28.16
C GLU A 531 -6.14 -6.33 -28.11
N ALA A 532 -6.38 -5.34 -27.23
CA ALA A 532 -7.69 -4.71 -27.11
C ALA A 532 -8.06 -3.81 -28.30
N ILE A 533 -7.08 -3.24 -28.97
CA ILE A 533 -7.27 -2.48 -30.23
C ILE A 533 -7.50 -3.45 -31.41
N GLU A 534 -6.72 -4.52 -31.52
CA GLU A 534 -6.87 -5.57 -32.52
C GLU A 534 -8.26 -6.24 -32.46
N ASP A 535 -8.74 -6.48 -31.24
CA ASP A 535 -10.06 -7.06 -30.97
C ASP A 535 -11.22 -6.06 -31.13
N ASP A 536 -10.96 -4.79 -31.49
CA ASP A 536 -11.95 -3.72 -31.67
C ASP A 536 -12.72 -3.37 -30.38
N PHE A 537 -12.11 -3.56 -29.20
CA PHE A 537 -12.67 -3.14 -27.90
C PHE A 537 -12.12 -1.81 -27.39
N LEU A 538 -11.02 -1.34 -27.96
CA LEU A 538 -10.46 -0.01 -27.76
C LEU A 538 -10.16 0.62 -29.13
N VAL A 539 -10.02 1.95 -29.16
CA VAL A 539 -9.61 2.67 -30.39
C VAL A 539 -8.14 3.04 -30.36
N PRO A 540 -7.46 2.99 -31.53
CA PRO A 540 -6.08 3.43 -31.67
C PRO A 540 -5.95 4.95 -31.52
N PHE A 541 -4.72 5.41 -31.31
CA PHE A 541 -4.37 6.84 -31.31
C PHE A 541 -3.59 7.24 -32.56
N ASP A 542 -3.83 8.49 -32.99
CA ASP A 542 -3.07 9.18 -34.04
C ASP A 542 -2.11 10.19 -33.36
N PRO A 543 -0.79 9.94 -33.36
CA PRO A 543 0.17 10.81 -32.68
C PRO A 543 0.54 12.01 -33.53
N ILE A 544 0.43 13.22 -32.96
CA ILE A 544 0.96 14.43 -33.52
C ILE A 544 2.10 14.91 -32.63
N SER A 545 3.33 14.75 -33.11
CA SER A 545 4.50 15.27 -32.41
C SER A 545 4.69 16.75 -32.76
N LEU A 546 4.72 17.59 -31.72
CA LEU A 546 5.16 18.97 -31.86
C LEU A 546 6.65 19.01 -31.45
N PRO A 547 7.57 19.35 -32.34
CA PRO A 547 8.99 19.30 -32.02
C PRO A 547 9.36 20.42 -31.05
N THR A 548 9.46 20.10 -29.81
CA THR A 548 9.98 20.95 -28.74
C THR A 548 11.09 20.21 -28.00
N ARG A 549 12.21 19.99 -28.69
CA ARG A 549 13.39 19.27 -28.19
C ARG A 549 13.87 19.84 -26.84
N PHE A 550 13.84 21.15 -26.69
CA PHE A 550 14.25 21.88 -25.50
C PHE A 550 13.43 21.52 -24.24
N MET A 551 12.18 21.04 -24.38
CA MET A 551 11.34 20.68 -23.26
C MET A 551 11.84 19.45 -22.49
N ARG A 552 12.67 18.61 -23.13
CA ARG A 552 13.28 17.43 -22.49
C ARG A 552 14.71 17.65 -22.03
N GLU A 553 15.50 18.31 -22.89
CA GLU A 553 16.94 18.44 -22.69
C GLU A 553 17.27 19.66 -21.83
N GLY A 554 16.34 20.60 -21.67
CA GLY A 554 16.61 21.91 -21.13
C GLY A 554 17.10 22.86 -22.20
N ILE A 555 17.40 24.09 -21.83
CA ILE A 555 17.99 25.10 -22.73
C ILE A 555 19.33 25.51 -22.14
N ARG A 556 20.34 25.42 -22.95
CA ARG A 556 21.66 26.01 -22.67
C ARG A 556 21.85 27.25 -23.52
N TYR A 557 22.30 28.33 -22.88
CA TYR A 557 22.52 29.61 -23.57
C TYR A 557 23.40 29.49 -24.81
N ASP A 558 24.45 28.66 -24.72
CA ASP A 558 25.40 28.44 -25.82
C ASP A 558 24.78 27.78 -27.05
N ASP A 559 23.69 27.00 -26.85
CA ASP A 559 23.04 26.25 -27.94
C ASP A 559 21.96 27.10 -28.66
N LEU A 560 21.69 28.32 -28.18
CA LEU A 560 20.69 29.25 -28.76
C LEU A 560 21.24 30.01 -29.96
N SER A 561 20.36 30.33 -30.91
CA SER A 561 20.67 31.28 -32.00
C SER A 561 20.88 32.72 -31.46
N ASP A 562 21.48 33.59 -32.24
CA ASP A 562 21.75 34.97 -31.82
C ASP A 562 20.43 35.72 -31.43
N GLU A 563 19.32 35.48 -32.17
CA GLU A 563 18.01 36.07 -31.91
C GLU A 563 17.38 35.50 -30.62
N GLU A 564 17.58 34.22 -30.31
CA GLU A 564 17.11 33.58 -29.09
C GLU A 564 17.98 34.01 -27.88
N LYS A 565 19.26 34.28 -28.06
CA LYS A 565 20.15 34.82 -27.03
C LYS A 565 19.72 36.24 -26.60
N ASP A 566 19.34 37.06 -27.55
CA ASP A 566 18.83 38.41 -27.28
C ASP A 566 17.52 38.32 -26.44
N GLN A 567 16.60 37.41 -26.78
CA GLN A 567 15.39 37.18 -26.01
C GLN A 567 15.69 36.58 -24.64
N TRP A 568 16.70 35.72 -24.50
CA TRP A 568 17.16 35.16 -23.25
C TRP A 568 17.72 36.22 -22.30
N ASP A 569 18.45 37.16 -22.83
CA ASP A 569 19.05 38.26 -22.10
C ASP A 569 18.01 39.31 -21.62
N GLU A 570 16.87 39.41 -22.33
CA GLU A 570 15.74 40.26 -21.92
C GLU A 570 14.87 39.66 -20.81
N LEU A 571 15.03 38.36 -20.46
CA LEU A 571 14.25 37.72 -19.42
C LEU A 571 14.63 38.21 -18.01
N GLU A 572 13.65 38.47 -17.15
CA GLU A 572 13.84 38.75 -15.73
C GLU A 572 14.19 37.48 -14.95
N TRP A 573 15.47 37.27 -14.65
CA TRP A 573 16.01 36.07 -13.99
C TRP A 573 15.91 36.10 -12.45
N GLY A 574 15.30 37.10 -11.83
CA GLY A 574 15.20 37.26 -10.40
C GLY A 574 16.54 37.56 -9.70
N GLU A 575 16.59 37.43 -8.38
CA GLU A 575 17.79 37.83 -7.57
C GLU A 575 19.05 37.00 -7.86
N ALA A 576 18.94 35.84 -8.49
CA ALA A 576 20.08 34.96 -8.81
C ALA A 576 20.85 35.36 -10.07
N GLY A 577 20.40 36.38 -10.83
CA GLY A 577 21.04 36.82 -12.08
C GLY A 577 20.83 35.85 -13.24
N ARG A 578 21.37 36.23 -14.43
CA ARG A 578 21.28 35.44 -15.66
C ARG A 578 21.86 34.02 -15.49
N ARG A 579 21.11 33.03 -15.95
CA ARG A 579 21.52 31.61 -15.91
C ARG A 579 22.06 31.17 -17.24
N GLU A 580 23.08 30.32 -17.27
CA GLU A 580 23.66 29.73 -18.46
C GLU A 580 22.90 28.49 -18.95
N GLU A 581 22.10 27.89 -18.07
CA GLU A 581 21.31 26.70 -18.35
C GLU A 581 19.98 26.74 -17.57
N VAL A 582 18.88 26.35 -18.22
CA VAL A 582 17.59 26.06 -17.59
C VAL A 582 17.25 24.60 -17.86
N THR A 583 17.14 23.83 -16.79
CA THR A 583 16.81 22.40 -16.90
C THR A 583 15.38 22.19 -17.39
N ALA A 584 15.10 21.03 -18.00
CA ALA A 584 13.76 20.66 -18.45
C ALA A 584 12.70 20.77 -17.35
N GLY A 585 13.05 20.54 -16.06
CA GLY A 585 12.17 20.72 -14.91
C GLY A 585 11.86 22.19 -14.58
N GLU A 586 12.80 23.08 -14.85
CA GLU A 586 12.69 24.52 -14.59
C GLU A 586 12.03 25.29 -15.75
N ILE A 587 12.07 24.75 -16.96
CA ILE A 587 11.43 25.38 -18.16
C ILE A 587 9.97 25.73 -17.86
N ASN A 588 9.22 24.83 -17.24
CA ASN A 588 7.82 25.08 -16.88
C ASN A 588 7.64 26.10 -15.75
N THR A 589 8.67 26.42 -14.99
CA THR A 589 8.62 27.40 -13.88
C THR A 589 9.00 28.81 -14.35
N TYR A 590 9.96 28.91 -15.26
CA TYR A 590 10.51 30.19 -15.70
C TYR A 590 10.09 30.61 -17.13
N LEU A 591 9.72 29.65 -17.98
CA LEU A 591 9.41 29.88 -19.38
C LEU A 591 7.95 29.53 -19.73
N PHE A 592 6.97 30.08 -18.97
CA PHE A 592 5.59 30.17 -19.45
C PHE A 592 5.51 31.15 -20.63
N ASN A 593 6.01 30.70 -21.79
CA ASN A 593 5.97 31.52 -22.99
C ASN A 593 4.55 31.54 -23.55
N ALA A 594 3.91 32.71 -23.56
CA ALA A 594 2.60 32.92 -24.11
C ALA A 594 2.48 32.46 -25.57
N ASP A 595 3.52 32.69 -26.36
CA ASP A 595 3.58 32.29 -27.78
C ASP A 595 3.55 30.76 -27.94
N THR A 596 4.30 30.04 -27.11
CA THR A 596 4.27 28.55 -27.13
C THR A 596 2.89 28.00 -26.78
N VAL A 597 2.27 28.51 -25.71
CA VAL A 597 0.93 28.08 -25.30
C VAL A 597 -0.10 28.41 -26.38
N ASP A 598 -0.04 29.60 -26.95
CA ASP A 598 -0.94 30.03 -28.03
C ASP A 598 -0.78 29.17 -29.28
N LYS A 599 0.45 28.82 -29.68
CA LYS A 599 0.73 27.94 -30.82
C LYS A 599 0.19 26.53 -30.57
N VAL A 600 0.40 25.97 -29.37
CA VAL A 600 -0.15 24.66 -28.99
C VAL A 600 -1.66 24.67 -29.03
N LEU A 601 -2.31 25.68 -28.46
CA LEU A 601 -3.75 25.83 -28.46
C LEU A 601 -4.30 26.04 -29.88
N ALA A 602 -3.66 26.89 -30.72
CA ALA A 602 -4.03 27.08 -32.11
C ALA A 602 -3.90 25.79 -32.93
N HIS A 603 -2.82 25.02 -32.70
CA HIS A 603 -2.61 23.73 -33.34
C HIS A 603 -3.69 22.70 -32.92
N LEU A 604 -4.03 22.63 -31.65
CA LEU A 604 -5.12 21.81 -31.12
C LEU A 604 -6.46 22.22 -31.79
N MET A 605 -6.79 23.50 -31.81
CA MET A 605 -8.07 24.01 -32.37
C MET A 605 -8.17 23.80 -33.88
N THR A 606 -7.01 23.73 -34.60
CA THR A 606 -6.96 23.52 -36.05
C THR A 606 -6.99 22.03 -36.40
N HIS A 607 -6.23 21.22 -35.70
CA HIS A 607 -6.01 19.80 -36.06
C HIS A 607 -6.73 18.81 -35.13
N GLY A 608 -7.31 19.28 -34.02
CA GLY A 608 -8.06 18.41 -33.11
C GLY A 608 -9.28 17.80 -33.79
N ILE A 609 -9.60 16.54 -33.44
CA ILE A 609 -10.80 15.86 -33.92
C ILE A 609 -12.04 16.63 -33.46
N ARG A 610 -12.95 16.88 -34.37
CA ARG A 610 -14.17 17.69 -34.17
C ARG A 610 -15.41 16.82 -34.18
N VAL A 611 -16.44 17.29 -33.51
CA VAL A 611 -17.78 16.68 -33.45
C VAL A 611 -18.83 17.66 -34.03
N ASN A 612 -20.08 17.23 -34.09
CA ASN A 612 -21.21 18.06 -34.60
C ASN A 612 -20.98 18.57 -36.03
N GLY A 613 -20.56 17.68 -36.93
CA GLY A 613 -20.35 18.06 -38.33
C GLY A 613 -19.09 18.94 -38.55
N GLY A 614 -18.21 19.04 -37.57
CA GLY A 614 -17.00 19.87 -37.65
C GLY A 614 -17.09 21.22 -36.90
N ASP A 615 -18.24 21.56 -36.35
CA ASP A 615 -18.46 22.87 -35.71
C ASP A 615 -17.74 23.02 -34.38
N ARG A 616 -17.53 21.93 -33.64
CA ARG A 616 -17.00 21.98 -32.29
C ARG A 616 -15.87 20.97 -32.12
N ILE A 617 -14.76 21.38 -31.46
CA ILE A 617 -13.70 20.44 -31.04
C ILE A 617 -14.28 19.41 -30.10
N GLY A 618 -13.90 18.14 -30.27
CA GLY A 618 -14.25 17.05 -29.39
C GLY A 618 -13.71 17.23 -27.97
N LYS A 619 -14.25 16.49 -27.02
CA LYS A 619 -13.75 16.55 -25.64
C LYS A 619 -12.26 16.31 -25.61
N THR A 620 -11.56 17.19 -24.92
CA THR A 620 -10.11 17.29 -24.90
C THR A 620 -9.61 17.30 -23.47
N ILE A 621 -8.53 16.58 -23.18
CA ILE A 621 -7.79 16.66 -21.91
C ILE A 621 -6.41 17.24 -22.21
N ILE A 622 -6.06 18.34 -21.51
CA ILE A 622 -4.72 18.93 -21.55
C ILE A 622 -4.04 18.61 -20.23
N PHE A 623 -2.93 17.90 -20.27
CA PHE A 623 -2.14 17.55 -19.11
C PHE A 623 -1.07 18.62 -18.86
N ALA A 624 -1.27 19.45 -17.85
CA ALA A 624 -0.37 20.55 -17.48
C ALA A 624 0.67 20.12 -16.43
N ALA A 625 1.80 20.82 -16.39
CA ALA A 625 2.91 20.50 -15.49
C ALA A 625 2.59 20.78 -14.01
N ASN A 626 1.91 21.87 -13.72
CA ASN A 626 1.50 22.28 -12.37
C ASN A 626 0.22 23.16 -12.42
N LYS A 627 -0.29 23.55 -11.23
CA LYS A 627 -1.51 24.34 -11.11
C LYS A 627 -1.42 25.71 -11.79
N ALA A 628 -0.29 26.39 -11.66
CA ALA A 628 -0.08 27.68 -12.29
C ALA A 628 -0.09 27.54 -13.83
N HIS A 629 0.54 26.49 -14.36
CA HIS A 629 0.50 26.18 -15.79
C HIS A 629 -0.93 25.88 -16.28
N ALA A 630 -1.69 25.08 -15.52
CA ALA A 630 -3.07 24.78 -15.88
C ALA A 630 -3.94 26.05 -15.95
N LYS A 631 -3.78 26.94 -14.98
CA LYS A 631 -4.48 28.23 -14.97
C LYS A 631 -4.02 29.13 -16.11
N PHE A 632 -2.73 29.18 -16.37
CA PHE A 632 -2.17 29.97 -17.48
C PHE A 632 -2.71 29.52 -18.85
N ILE A 633 -2.78 28.21 -19.10
CA ILE A 633 -3.39 27.64 -20.32
C ILE A 633 -4.87 28.04 -20.42
N GLU A 634 -5.64 27.96 -19.32
CA GLU A 634 -7.04 28.39 -19.28
C GLU A 634 -7.18 29.87 -19.66
N ASP A 635 -6.37 30.74 -19.05
CA ASP A 635 -6.41 32.18 -19.30
C ASP A 635 -6.02 32.51 -20.75
N ARG A 636 -4.98 31.85 -21.32
CA ARG A 636 -4.59 32.01 -22.73
C ARG A 636 -5.69 31.54 -23.69
N PHE A 637 -6.34 30.39 -23.39
CA PHE A 637 -7.47 29.93 -24.19
C PHE A 637 -8.61 30.93 -24.20
N ASN A 638 -9.02 31.42 -23.03
CA ASN A 638 -10.11 32.39 -22.90
C ASN A 638 -9.78 33.73 -23.58
N ALA A 639 -8.53 34.15 -23.61
CA ALA A 639 -8.08 35.36 -24.31
C ALA A 639 -8.07 35.16 -25.84
N GLY A 640 -7.63 34.00 -26.34
CA GLY A 640 -7.54 33.67 -27.76
C GLY A 640 -8.89 33.35 -28.40
N TRP A 641 -9.81 32.76 -27.62
CA TRP A 641 -11.13 32.32 -28.10
C TRP A 641 -12.28 32.85 -27.22
N PRO A 642 -12.47 34.17 -27.10
CA PRO A 642 -13.51 34.77 -26.21
C PRO A 642 -14.93 34.40 -26.57
N SER A 643 -15.15 33.95 -27.81
CA SER A 643 -16.48 33.50 -28.28
C SER A 643 -17.02 32.26 -27.55
N TYR A 644 -16.16 31.48 -26.89
CA TYR A 644 -16.54 30.32 -26.09
C TYR A 644 -16.98 30.64 -24.64
N GLY A 645 -17.02 31.91 -24.24
CA GLY A 645 -17.68 32.37 -23.02
C GLY A 645 -17.03 32.01 -21.68
N GLY A 646 -15.75 31.50 -21.67
CA GLY A 646 -14.97 31.25 -20.43
C GLY A 646 -15.32 29.98 -19.68
N THR A 647 -16.26 29.16 -20.11
CA THR A 647 -16.65 27.89 -19.49
C THR A 647 -16.21 26.66 -20.31
N PHE A 648 -15.88 26.89 -21.56
CA PHE A 648 -15.53 25.86 -22.53
C PHE A 648 -14.20 25.14 -22.18
N ALA A 649 -13.17 25.88 -21.74
CA ALA A 649 -11.91 25.38 -21.26
C ALA A 649 -11.74 25.72 -19.77
N ARG A 650 -11.57 24.72 -18.91
CA ARG A 650 -11.47 24.91 -17.46
C ARG A 650 -10.34 24.09 -16.86
N SER A 651 -9.64 24.71 -15.92
CA SER A 651 -8.67 24.01 -15.09
C SER A 651 -9.38 23.14 -14.05
N ILE A 652 -8.94 21.88 -13.93
CA ILE A 652 -9.43 20.89 -12.98
C ILE A 652 -8.23 20.42 -12.16
N VAL A 653 -8.03 21.08 -11.02
CA VAL A 653 -6.85 20.85 -10.17
C VAL A 653 -7.25 20.57 -8.72
N HIS A 654 -6.40 19.82 -8.02
CA HIS A 654 -6.65 19.43 -6.64
C HIS A 654 -6.69 20.65 -5.70
N GLY A 655 -7.64 20.67 -4.78
CA GLY A 655 -7.79 21.75 -3.78
C GLY A 655 -8.79 22.84 -4.14
N GLU A 656 -9.39 22.78 -5.32
CA GLU A 656 -10.53 23.64 -5.68
C GLU A 656 -11.85 22.98 -5.28
N SER A 657 -12.72 23.72 -4.60
CA SER A 657 -13.98 23.19 -4.05
C SER A 657 -14.97 22.68 -5.12
N TYR A 658 -14.86 23.18 -6.36
CA TYR A 658 -15.71 22.80 -7.49
C TYR A 658 -15.05 21.81 -8.48
N ALA A 659 -13.81 21.37 -8.23
CA ALA A 659 -13.11 20.46 -9.15
C ALA A 659 -13.90 19.18 -9.44
N GLN A 660 -14.55 18.61 -8.41
CA GLN A 660 -15.35 17.40 -8.59
C GLN A 660 -16.59 17.64 -9.46
N SER A 661 -17.29 18.78 -9.30
CA SER A 661 -18.45 19.11 -10.12
C SER A 661 -18.07 19.37 -11.58
N LEU A 662 -16.86 19.90 -11.83
CA LEU A 662 -16.34 20.04 -13.20
C LEU A 662 -16.02 18.68 -13.83
N ILE A 663 -15.45 17.73 -13.07
CA ILE A 663 -15.24 16.34 -13.54
C ILE A 663 -16.58 15.69 -13.87
N ASP A 664 -17.57 15.83 -13.00
CA ASP A 664 -18.90 15.25 -13.21
C ASP A 664 -19.58 15.88 -14.46
N SER A 665 -19.43 17.18 -14.67
CA SER A 665 -19.91 17.86 -15.87
C SER A 665 -19.15 17.46 -17.13
N PHE A 666 -17.81 17.37 -17.05
CA PHE A 666 -16.97 16.89 -18.15
C PHE A 666 -17.30 15.45 -18.56
N SER A 667 -17.77 14.63 -17.62
CA SER A 667 -18.18 13.25 -17.87
C SER A 667 -19.55 13.11 -18.54
N ILE A 668 -20.29 14.20 -18.71
CA ILE A 668 -21.60 14.19 -19.37
C ILE A 668 -21.42 14.67 -20.81
N ALA A 669 -21.90 13.88 -21.78
CA ALA A 669 -21.94 14.25 -23.19
C ALA A 669 -22.61 15.61 -23.40
N GLY A 670 -22.02 16.48 -24.20
CA GLY A 670 -22.55 17.79 -24.53
C GLY A 670 -22.47 18.87 -23.45
N LYS A 671 -22.12 18.55 -22.19
CA LYS A 671 -21.89 19.56 -21.15
C LYS A 671 -20.45 20.11 -21.16
N GLU A 672 -20.34 21.38 -20.81
CA GLU A 672 -19.06 22.05 -20.59
C GLU A 672 -18.47 21.63 -19.23
N PRO A 673 -17.13 21.64 -19.09
CA PRO A 673 -16.17 22.06 -20.10
C PRO A 673 -16.00 21.02 -21.23
N HIS A 674 -15.59 21.47 -22.42
CA HIS A 674 -15.19 20.60 -23.52
C HIS A 674 -13.68 20.39 -23.52
N ILE A 675 -12.89 21.34 -23.00
CA ILE A 675 -11.46 21.23 -22.77
C ILE A 675 -11.23 21.21 -21.25
N ALA A 676 -10.76 20.09 -20.73
CA ALA A 676 -10.38 19.93 -19.32
C ALA A 676 -8.86 20.02 -19.18
N ILE A 677 -8.36 21.00 -18.43
CA ILE A 677 -6.93 21.22 -18.20
C ILE A 677 -6.58 20.70 -16.81
N SER A 678 -5.75 19.67 -16.72
CA SER A 678 -5.51 18.98 -15.45
C SER A 678 -4.03 18.71 -15.21
N VAL A 679 -3.63 18.69 -13.96
CA VAL A 679 -2.26 18.31 -13.56
C VAL A 679 -2.16 16.80 -13.33
N ASP A 680 -3.09 16.24 -12.54
CA ASP A 680 -3.09 14.83 -12.12
C ASP A 680 -4.49 14.24 -11.88
N MET A 681 -5.52 15.08 -11.76
CA MET A 681 -6.87 14.62 -11.38
C MET A 681 -7.56 13.76 -12.47
N LEU A 682 -7.20 13.99 -13.74
CA LEU A 682 -7.73 13.24 -14.89
C LEU A 682 -6.78 12.15 -15.40
N ASP A 683 -5.61 11.97 -14.79
CA ASP A 683 -4.64 10.94 -15.18
C ASP A 683 -5.24 9.54 -14.96
N THR A 684 -6.00 9.36 -13.87
CA THR A 684 -6.66 8.09 -13.51
C THR A 684 -8.10 8.33 -13.05
N GLY A 685 -8.95 7.31 -13.13
CA GLY A 685 -10.24 7.28 -12.45
C GLY A 685 -11.41 8.04 -13.11
N VAL A 686 -11.24 8.64 -14.28
CA VAL A 686 -12.33 9.31 -15.01
C VAL A 686 -12.67 8.53 -16.27
N ASP A 687 -13.95 8.22 -16.46
CA ASP A 687 -14.45 7.48 -17.62
C ASP A 687 -15.31 8.41 -18.49
N VAL A 688 -14.69 8.90 -19.58
CA VAL A 688 -15.33 9.82 -20.57
C VAL A 688 -15.07 9.26 -21.96
N PRO A 689 -15.99 8.46 -22.51
CA PRO A 689 -15.82 7.83 -23.84
C PRO A 689 -15.63 8.85 -24.98
N GLU A 690 -16.20 10.04 -24.82
CA GLU A 690 -16.18 11.11 -25.83
C GLU A 690 -14.84 11.84 -25.95
N VAL A 691 -13.81 11.51 -25.14
CA VAL A 691 -12.50 12.12 -25.27
C VAL A 691 -11.88 11.76 -26.61
N LEU A 692 -11.61 12.77 -27.44
CA LEU A 692 -11.06 12.65 -28.77
C LEU A 692 -9.66 13.23 -28.91
N ASN A 693 -9.25 14.11 -28.01
CA ASN A 693 -7.94 14.74 -28.07
C ASN A 693 -7.26 14.71 -26.69
N LEU A 694 -5.99 14.33 -26.67
CA LEU A 694 -5.13 14.41 -25.50
C LEU A 694 -3.96 15.30 -25.81
N VAL A 695 -3.62 16.25 -24.95
CA VAL A 695 -2.47 17.13 -25.10
C VAL A 695 -1.53 16.90 -23.94
N PHE A 696 -0.35 16.37 -24.20
CA PHE A 696 0.71 16.18 -23.23
C PHE A 696 1.59 17.42 -23.15
N PHE A 697 1.20 18.37 -22.33
CA PHE A 697 1.94 19.61 -22.09
C PHE A 697 2.71 19.54 -20.75
N LYS A 698 3.26 18.38 -20.48
CA LYS A 698 4.17 18.10 -19.36
C LYS A 698 5.08 16.92 -19.68
N LEU A 699 6.26 16.92 -19.08
CA LEU A 699 7.12 15.74 -19.04
C LEU A 699 6.52 14.68 -18.13
N VAL A 700 6.20 13.53 -18.68
CA VAL A 700 5.79 12.37 -17.90
C VAL A 700 7.01 11.51 -17.63
N ARG A 701 7.29 11.26 -16.34
CA ARG A 701 8.47 10.50 -15.91
C ARG A 701 8.19 9.02 -15.68
N SER A 702 6.93 8.65 -15.50
CA SER A 702 6.49 7.27 -15.25
C SER A 702 5.79 6.72 -16.50
N LYS A 703 6.31 5.61 -17.03
CA LYS A 703 5.73 4.91 -18.18
C LYS A 703 4.32 4.42 -17.89
N THR A 704 4.09 3.83 -16.72
CA THR A 704 2.77 3.42 -16.25
C THR A 704 1.77 4.59 -16.24
N LYS A 705 2.19 5.73 -15.68
CA LYS A 705 1.35 6.93 -15.64
C LYS A 705 1.05 7.46 -17.04
N PHE A 706 2.03 7.43 -17.94
CA PHE A 706 1.86 7.81 -19.34
C PHE A 706 0.77 6.97 -20.01
N TRP A 707 0.84 5.65 -19.91
CA TRP A 707 -0.15 4.75 -20.53
C TRP A 707 -1.53 4.84 -19.87
N GLN A 708 -1.61 5.14 -18.58
CA GLN A 708 -2.88 5.45 -17.92
C GLN A 708 -3.53 6.73 -18.48
N MET A 709 -2.71 7.74 -18.78
CA MET A 709 -3.18 8.99 -19.41
C MET A 709 -3.60 8.76 -20.86
N VAL A 710 -2.83 8.02 -21.66
CA VAL A 710 -3.20 7.59 -23.02
C VAL A 710 -4.53 6.83 -22.99
N GLY A 711 -4.70 5.95 -22.02
CA GLY A 711 -5.93 5.17 -21.82
C GLY A 711 -7.20 6.02 -21.59
N ARG A 712 -7.09 7.34 -21.40
CA ARG A 712 -8.28 8.23 -21.33
C ARG A 712 -8.94 8.42 -22.69
N GLY A 713 -8.17 8.31 -23.78
CA GLY A 713 -8.68 8.44 -25.15
C GLY A 713 -9.14 7.13 -25.81
N THR A 714 -8.75 5.96 -25.27
CA THR A 714 -8.94 4.67 -25.96
C THR A 714 -10.35 4.12 -25.97
N ARG A 715 -11.31 4.72 -25.23
CA ARG A 715 -12.69 4.23 -25.12
C ARG A 715 -13.44 4.25 -26.44
N LEU A 716 -14.20 3.16 -26.70
CA LEU A 716 -15.24 3.18 -27.71
C LEU A 716 -16.35 4.17 -27.33
N CYS A 717 -16.85 4.89 -28.32
CA CYS A 717 -18.03 5.76 -28.17
C CYS A 717 -18.93 5.55 -29.38
N PRO A 718 -20.02 4.79 -29.23
CA PRO A 718 -21.02 4.66 -30.29
C PRO A 718 -21.68 6.01 -30.59
N ASP A 719 -22.07 6.22 -31.81
CA ASP A 719 -22.85 7.39 -32.25
C ASP A 719 -22.24 8.78 -31.97
N LEU A 720 -20.91 8.85 -31.72
CA LEU A 720 -20.22 10.09 -31.35
C LEU A 720 -20.27 11.14 -32.44
N PHE A 721 -20.21 10.72 -33.70
CA PHE A 721 -20.28 11.58 -34.87
C PHE A 721 -21.66 11.62 -35.55
N GLY A 722 -22.66 11.04 -34.90
CA GLY A 722 -24.02 10.90 -35.36
C GLY A 722 -24.50 9.44 -35.35
N PRO A 723 -25.80 9.19 -35.55
CA PRO A 723 -26.36 7.83 -35.50
C PRO A 723 -25.61 6.86 -36.40
N GLY A 724 -25.14 5.74 -35.86
CA GLY A 724 -24.35 4.72 -36.54
C GLY A 724 -22.91 5.05 -36.82
N THR A 725 -22.42 6.24 -36.43
CA THR A 725 -21.04 6.67 -36.67
C THR A 725 -20.24 6.72 -35.36
N ARG A 726 -19.50 5.62 -35.09
CA ARG A 726 -18.73 5.46 -33.85
C ARG A 726 -17.41 6.19 -33.93
N LYS A 727 -16.80 6.39 -32.76
CA LYS A 727 -15.41 6.77 -32.59
C LYS A 727 -14.49 5.67 -33.09
N THR A 728 -13.58 5.98 -34.00
CA THR A 728 -12.62 5.04 -34.59
C THR A 728 -11.19 5.26 -34.13
N GLU A 729 -10.86 6.48 -33.67
CA GLU A 729 -9.54 6.90 -33.23
C GLU A 729 -9.63 8.08 -32.27
N PHE A 730 -8.51 8.44 -31.66
CA PHE A 730 -8.32 9.69 -30.93
C PHE A 730 -6.94 10.25 -31.22
N ARG A 731 -6.72 11.53 -30.92
CA ARG A 731 -5.50 12.24 -31.28
C ARG A 731 -4.66 12.56 -30.04
N ILE A 732 -3.35 12.35 -30.14
CA ILE A 732 -2.39 12.72 -29.10
C ILE A 732 -1.49 13.84 -29.63
N PHE A 733 -1.53 15.00 -28.98
CA PHE A 733 -0.62 16.11 -29.20
C PHE A 733 0.48 16.03 -28.14
N ASP A 734 1.65 15.53 -28.54
CA ASP A 734 2.77 15.36 -27.63
C ASP A 734 3.74 16.53 -27.74
N VAL A 735 3.57 17.52 -26.86
CA VAL A 735 4.40 18.73 -26.84
C VAL A 735 5.80 18.45 -26.25
N CYS A 736 5.92 17.45 -25.37
CA CYS A 736 7.15 17.16 -24.63
C CYS A 736 7.89 15.91 -25.11
N GLY A 737 7.52 15.32 -26.26
CA GLY A 737 8.17 14.15 -26.84
C GLY A 737 8.09 12.90 -25.94
N ASN A 738 7.01 12.73 -25.19
CA ASN A 738 6.83 11.58 -24.28
C ASN A 738 6.69 10.26 -25.05
N LEU A 739 6.01 10.29 -26.22
CA LEU A 739 5.84 9.13 -27.10
C LEU A 739 7.19 8.61 -27.63
N GLU A 740 8.04 9.52 -28.12
CA GLU A 740 9.36 9.18 -28.61
C GLU A 740 10.25 8.63 -27.48
N PHE A 741 10.21 9.28 -26.32
CA PHE A 741 10.98 8.85 -25.17
C PHE A 741 10.59 7.45 -24.68
N PHE A 742 9.30 7.14 -24.50
CA PHE A 742 8.85 5.83 -24.07
C PHE A 742 8.91 4.79 -25.19
N GLY A 743 8.85 5.19 -26.45
CA GLY A 743 9.06 4.32 -27.61
C GLY A 743 10.52 3.93 -27.83
N SER A 744 11.45 4.87 -27.61
CA SER A 744 12.91 4.65 -27.79
C SER A 744 13.56 3.92 -26.61
N ASN A 745 12.92 3.90 -25.45
CA ASN A 745 13.44 3.32 -24.21
C ASN A 745 12.44 2.34 -23.61
N PRO A 746 12.21 1.17 -24.24
CA PRO A 746 11.22 0.22 -23.75
C PRO A 746 11.55 -0.37 -22.36
N GLU A 747 12.82 -0.30 -21.93
CA GLU A 747 13.31 -0.84 -20.65
C GLU A 747 13.30 0.14 -19.47
N LEU A 748 12.89 1.41 -19.68
CA LEU A 748 12.78 2.36 -18.57
C LEU A 748 11.59 2.00 -17.66
N SER A 749 11.86 1.14 -16.69
CA SER A 749 11.01 0.99 -15.51
C SER A 749 10.95 2.32 -14.73
N ASP A 750 9.86 2.55 -14.04
CA ASP A 750 9.58 3.75 -13.24
C ASP A 750 10.80 4.19 -12.42
N PRO A 751 11.30 5.44 -12.54
CA PRO A 751 12.48 5.92 -11.82
C PRO A 751 12.32 6.00 -10.29
N ALA A 752 11.20 5.53 -9.75
CA ALA A 752 10.93 5.50 -8.31
C ALA A 752 11.64 4.36 -7.56
N VAL A 753 12.43 3.51 -8.23
CA VAL A 753 13.23 2.48 -7.56
C VAL A 753 14.70 2.89 -7.65
N PRO A 754 15.31 3.41 -6.59
CA PRO A 754 16.76 3.53 -6.59
C PRO A 754 17.35 2.13 -6.80
N LYS A 755 18.14 1.99 -7.87
CA LYS A 755 18.90 0.76 -8.14
C LYS A 755 19.62 0.34 -6.87
N SER A 756 19.58 -0.93 -6.53
CA SER A 756 20.27 -1.44 -5.34
C SER A 756 21.75 -1.05 -5.40
N LEU A 757 22.39 -0.90 -4.25
CA LEU A 757 23.81 -0.59 -4.20
C LEU A 757 24.62 -1.60 -5.03
N THR A 758 24.21 -2.86 -5.02
CA THR A 758 24.82 -3.97 -5.79
C THR A 758 24.64 -3.78 -7.29
N GLU A 759 23.46 -3.39 -7.78
CA GLU A 759 23.22 -3.08 -9.19
C GLU A 759 24.06 -1.89 -9.67
N ARG A 760 24.09 -0.81 -8.88
CA ARG A 760 24.92 0.37 -9.19
C ARG A 760 26.42 0.03 -9.21
N LEU A 761 26.85 -0.87 -8.33
CA LEU A 761 28.24 -1.31 -8.25
C LEU A 761 28.61 -2.20 -9.44
N ILE A 762 27.73 -3.08 -9.88
CA ILE A 762 27.91 -3.91 -11.08
C ILE A 762 27.94 -3.02 -12.34
N GLU A 763 27.00 -2.08 -12.50
CA GLU A 763 27.01 -1.15 -13.64
C GLU A 763 28.26 -0.28 -13.67
N THR A 764 28.70 0.22 -12.51
CA THR A 764 29.92 1.03 -12.43
C THR A 764 31.16 0.19 -12.78
N ARG A 765 31.24 -1.06 -12.35
CA ARG A 765 32.31 -1.98 -12.70
C ARG A 765 32.30 -2.34 -14.18
N LEU A 766 31.12 -2.58 -14.78
CA LEU A 766 31.00 -2.80 -16.22
C LEU A 766 31.43 -1.57 -17.04
N LYS A 767 31.09 -0.37 -16.61
CA LYS A 767 31.56 0.87 -17.25
C LYS A 767 33.09 1.05 -17.14
N VAL A 768 33.69 0.67 -16.01
CA VAL A 768 35.13 0.69 -15.82
C VAL A 768 35.80 -0.35 -16.74
N VAL A 769 35.26 -1.56 -16.86
CA VAL A 769 35.76 -2.58 -17.79
C VAL A 769 35.65 -2.10 -19.22
N GLN A 770 34.51 -1.52 -19.63
CA GLN A 770 34.36 -0.94 -20.98
C GLN A 770 35.32 0.23 -21.24
N ALA A 771 35.59 1.09 -20.26
CA ALA A 771 36.57 2.17 -20.40
C ALA A 771 38.00 1.66 -20.48
N ILE A 772 38.35 0.58 -19.78
CA ILE A 772 39.66 -0.09 -19.88
C ILE A 772 39.83 -0.74 -21.26
N ASP A 773 38.80 -1.42 -21.77
CA ASP A 773 38.82 -2.03 -23.11
C ASP A 773 39.02 -0.99 -24.21
N GLN A 774 38.38 0.19 -24.07
CA GLN A 774 38.57 1.32 -25.02
C GLN A 774 39.95 1.97 -24.91
N THR A 775 40.63 1.87 -23.77
CA THR A 775 41.98 2.45 -23.58
C THR A 775 43.11 1.45 -23.92
N VAL A 776 42.81 0.16 -24.00
CA VAL A 776 43.83 -0.89 -24.29
C VAL A 776 43.87 -1.30 -25.77
N SER A 777 42.98 -0.79 -26.64
CA SER A 777 43.04 -1.05 -28.09
C SER A 777 43.98 -0.06 -28.79
N PRO A 778 45.24 -0.40 -29.09
CA PRO A 778 46.05 0.36 -30.01
C PRO A 778 45.61 0.08 -31.45
N HIS A 779 45.50 1.11 -32.26
CA HIS A 779 45.29 1.03 -33.68
C HIS A 779 46.24 0.00 -34.32
N VAL A 780 45.70 -1.10 -34.83
CA VAL A 780 46.36 -1.91 -35.86
C VAL A 780 45.39 -2.04 -37.03
N SER A 781 45.71 -1.31 -38.09
CA SER A 781 45.10 -1.47 -39.41
C SER A 781 45.60 -2.77 -40.02
N GLY A 782 44.73 -3.61 -40.57
CA GLY A 782 45.08 -4.71 -41.48
C GLY A 782 44.17 -5.93 -41.36
N GLU A 783 43.34 -6.14 -42.36
CA GLU A 783 42.45 -7.31 -42.62
C GLU A 783 43.22 -8.66 -42.70
N PRO A 784 42.57 -9.84 -42.73
CA PRO A 784 41.17 -10.15 -43.01
C PRO A 784 40.50 -11.23 -42.13
N ALA A 785 39.19 -11.42 -42.39
CA ALA A 785 38.24 -12.34 -41.87
C ALA A 785 38.66 -13.80 -41.62
N VAL A 786 38.29 -14.33 -40.44
CA VAL A 786 38.03 -15.77 -40.25
C VAL A 786 36.78 -15.93 -39.35
N THR A 787 35.80 -16.55 -39.94
CA THR A 787 34.59 -17.06 -39.24
C THR A 787 34.95 -18.22 -38.32
N THR A 788 34.69 -18.08 -37.01
CA THR A 788 34.59 -19.23 -36.07
C THR A 788 33.42 -19.02 -35.13
N LYS A 789 32.73 -20.14 -34.86
CA LYS A 789 31.51 -20.27 -34.04
C LYS A 789 31.76 -19.85 -32.57
N PRO A 790 30.71 -19.40 -31.85
CA PRO A 790 30.82 -18.87 -30.49
C PRO A 790 30.67 -19.99 -29.42
N ASP A 791 31.60 -20.93 -29.39
CA ASP A 791 31.75 -21.85 -28.27
C ASP A 791 33.24 -22.06 -28.06
N GLU A 792 33.77 -21.60 -26.94
CA GLU A 792 35.16 -21.67 -26.48
C GLU A 792 35.98 -20.35 -26.64
N VAL A 793 35.73 -19.44 -25.72
CA VAL A 793 36.76 -18.47 -25.33
C VAL A 793 36.83 -18.46 -23.80
N GLY A 794 37.70 -19.24 -23.25
CA GLY A 794 38.17 -19.09 -21.87
C GLY A 794 39.00 -17.81 -21.81
N LEU A 795 38.55 -16.81 -21.07
CA LEU A 795 39.34 -15.63 -20.72
C LEU A 795 40.37 -15.99 -19.66
N ASP A 796 41.59 -16.29 -20.09
CA ASP A 796 42.75 -16.38 -19.20
C ASP A 796 43.26 -14.96 -18.92
N LEU A 797 42.86 -14.37 -17.80
CA LEU A 797 43.41 -13.13 -17.27
C LEU A 797 44.56 -13.46 -16.32
N PRO A 798 45.73 -12.94 -16.48
CA PRO A 798 46.86 -13.22 -15.60
C PRO A 798 46.57 -12.68 -14.18
N GLY A 799 46.45 -13.60 -13.22
CA GLY A 799 46.28 -13.29 -11.81
C GLY A 799 44.97 -13.76 -11.16
N PHE A 800 44.07 -14.41 -11.90
CA PHE A 800 42.86 -14.98 -11.33
C PHE A 800 42.81 -16.49 -11.54
N SER A 801 42.83 -17.25 -10.46
CA SER A 801 42.58 -18.70 -10.50
C SER A 801 41.06 -18.97 -10.55
N GLY A 802 40.66 -19.97 -11.37
CA GLY A 802 39.26 -20.31 -11.69
C GLY A 802 38.34 -20.65 -10.48
N GLU A 803 38.90 -20.78 -9.27
CA GLU A 803 38.10 -21.03 -8.06
C GLU A 803 37.39 -19.82 -7.47
N ARG A 804 37.73 -18.60 -7.93
CA ARG A 804 37.09 -17.37 -7.45
C ARG A 804 35.89 -16.90 -8.28
N LEU A 805 35.66 -17.52 -9.43
CA LEU A 805 34.49 -17.21 -10.29
C LEU A 805 33.20 -17.94 -9.86
N ALA A 806 33.27 -18.91 -8.97
CA ALA A 806 32.10 -19.65 -8.47
C ALA A 806 31.35 -18.93 -7.33
N HIS A 807 31.85 -17.78 -6.86
CA HIS A 807 31.25 -16.98 -5.77
C HIS A 807 30.77 -15.57 -6.19
N PHE A 808 30.60 -15.34 -7.48
CA PHE A 808 30.04 -14.10 -7.99
C PHE A 808 28.67 -14.32 -8.59
#